data_4c07d54360df36017fc14dc44e5c8139
#
_entry.id   4c07d54360df36017fc14dc44e5c8139
#
_cell.length_a   1.000
_cell.length_b   1.000
_cell.length_c   1.000
_cell.angle_alpha   90.00
_cell.angle_beta   90.00
_cell.angle_gamma   90.00
#
_symmetry.space_group_name_H-M   'P 1'
#
loop_
_entity.id
_entity.type
_entity.pdbx_description
1 polymer ?
#
loop_
_entity_poly.entity_id
_entity_poly.type
_entity_poly.pdbx_seq_one_letter_code
_entity_poly.pdbx_strand_id
1 'polypeptide(L)'
;MAAASDAIWAIDLGNNSLKALHLVAVGDVVQVIGFDHVPHGKILSSSGVGAAEREELVAVSLRQFVQRNDLGFDPIIISAPSQNSFARFVTLPPVEAKRLPEIVRFEAAQQIPFDMSEVQWDYQLLSDPDSPEKKVGLFAIKNDVVGAVMEPFDREELSVSYVQMASMALYNYLLFDRPDLANSDKRATVVVNIGADSTDLVVCTASGVWQRCIMMGGNAFTNAIASTFKLSFEKAEKLKRTAPVSKYARQIFQAMRPVFTDLASEVQRSLGFYTSSNPDVKLTRVIAMGGGTRLRGLVKYLQQTLQIPVEKPESFKRLAISPGVSAAKFHENVGDFAVVYGLGLQGLGMARIESNLLPSTVARSMAWAGKMKYFIGAALMMLAVSLLCLGRVGLDRVSYAKSDDTRARAKRVVAEAEKAVTQNSGVKGQTDEFFASMKKHFSVFQYREMIPELYQLILSASPNAKTNPKDRALYDAYERGDVAAIMQIPRPERKQLFLTTLSMYYSDDLATAQFQQTATMRKTQRLQDAEAGGGYEEMDYESIYGPDFMRMNLGGASGTKTSGFTVVIEGYSPYKEIGDLLDPPNVKEYPGRWGLVTRLENLKQFLNLDVNAPFEIYQKANADQYKLETGPVDLEAEYLPSGVGVLTSLSRQSGDIGIDEMIVDDKSLTLLDPVTKETICAETELDQFGKPRLDALRKPKKLYRDYWFKLQFKLKWNGAPPTPEGVGDKDKKTRRR
;
A
#
# COMPACT_ATOMS: atom_id res chain seq x y z
N MET A 1 -0.19 -31.38 -13.28
CA MET A 1 0.73 -30.76 -12.32
C MET A 1 1.91 -30.30 -13.14
N ALA A 2 2.04 -29.02 -13.43
CA ALA A 2 3.33 -28.49 -13.85
C ALA A 2 4.24 -28.65 -12.62
N ALA A 3 5.36 -29.38 -12.75
CA ALA A 3 6.39 -29.44 -11.74
C ALA A 3 6.74 -27.99 -11.40
N ALA A 4 6.88 -27.67 -10.11
CA ALA A 4 7.50 -26.40 -9.72
C ALA A 4 8.85 -26.42 -10.44
N SER A 5 9.15 -25.39 -11.22
CA SER A 5 10.44 -25.28 -11.89
C SER A 5 11.49 -25.19 -10.79
N ASP A 6 12.44 -26.13 -10.78
CA ASP A 6 13.57 -26.10 -9.87
C ASP A 6 14.61 -25.04 -10.30
N ALA A 7 14.30 -24.27 -11.33
CA ALA A 7 15.15 -23.24 -11.92
C ALA A 7 14.56 -21.83 -11.67
N ILE A 8 15.45 -20.82 -11.64
CA ILE A 8 15.07 -19.44 -11.45
C ILE A 8 15.90 -18.49 -12.33
N TRP A 9 15.27 -17.46 -12.84
CA TRP A 9 15.95 -16.32 -13.44
C TRP A 9 16.23 -15.22 -12.40
N ALA A 10 17.48 -14.94 -12.16
CA ALA A 10 17.93 -13.82 -11.34
C ALA A 10 18.41 -12.68 -12.24
N ILE A 11 17.81 -11.47 -12.11
CA ILE A 11 18.07 -10.35 -13.01
C ILE A 11 18.44 -9.10 -12.22
N ASP A 12 19.52 -8.42 -12.64
CA ASP A 12 19.96 -7.12 -12.13
C ASP A 12 19.98 -6.10 -13.24
N LEU A 13 19.10 -5.11 -13.15
CA LEU A 13 19.05 -3.94 -14.03
C LEU A 13 19.95 -2.83 -13.48
N GLY A 14 21.23 -2.90 -13.83
CA GLY A 14 22.19 -1.86 -13.46
C GLY A 14 22.20 -0.69 -14.44
N ASN A 15 22.88 0.41 -14.09
CA ASN A 15 22.99 1.60 -14.95
C ASN A 15 23.81 1.43 -16.24
N ASN A 16 24.59 0.35 -16.37
CA ASN A 16 25.41 0.09 -17.55
C ASN A 16 24.90 -1.09 -18.39
N SER A 17 24.29 -2.08 -17.75
CA SER A 17 23.85 -3.30 -18.39
C SER A 17 22.82 -4.04 -17.55
N LEU A 18 21.96 -4.81 -18.21
CA LEU A 18 21.19 -5.88 -17.62
C LEU A 18 22.12 -7.10 -17.46
N LYS A 19 22.06 -7.75 -16.33
CA LYS A 19 22.77 -9.00 -16.00
C LYS A 19 21.75 -10.02 -15.57
N ALA A 20 21.86 -11.23 -16.06
CA ALA A 20 20.94 -12.30 -15.72
C ALA A 20 21.67 -13.64 -15.55
N LEU A 21 21.24 -14.43 -14.58
CA LEU A 21 21.62 -15.82 -14.39
C LEU A 21 20.39 -16.70 -14.35
N HIS A 22 20.42 -17.78 -15.09
CA HIS A 22 19.47 -18.87 -15.00
C HIS A 22 20.11 -19.98 -14.15
N LEU A 23 19.56 -20.21 -12.98
CA LEU A 23 20.14 -21.08 -11.97
C LEU A 23 19.19 -22.22 -11.63
N VAL A 24 19.78 -23.37 -11.32
CA VAL A 24 19.06 -24.57 -10.85
C VAL A 24 19.78 -25.16 -9.65
N ALA A 25 19.02 -25.67 -8.69
CA ALA A 25 19.58 -26.43 -7.58
C ALA A 25 19.72 -27.91 -7.96
N VAL A 26 20.91 -28.45 -7.82
CA VAL A 26 21.18 -29.88 -8.05
C VAL A 26 21.77 -30.43 -6.73
N GLY A 27 20.92 -30.89 -5.81
CA GLY A 27 21.30 -31.20 -4.44
C GLY A 27 21.80 -29.94 -3.72
N ASP A 28 22.97 -30.01 -3.12
CA ASP A 28 23.60 -28.89 -2.41
C ASP A 28 24.45 -27.97 -3.31
N VAL A 29 24.43 -28.19 -4.63
CA VAL A 29 25.19 -27.42 -5.61
C VAL A 29 24.27 -26.61 -6.48
N VAL A 30 24.63 -25.35 -6.71
CA VAL A 30 23.95 -24.48 -7.65
C VAL A 30 24.64 -24.57 -9.01
N GLN A 31 23.86 -24.72 -10.06
CA GLN A 31 24.36 -24.79 -11.42
C GLN A 31 23.80 -23.67 -12.28
N VAL A 32 24.68 -23.00 -13.04
CA VAL A 32 24.28 -22.06 -14.10
C VAL A 32 23.91 -22.84 -15.34
N ILE A 33 22.67 -22.73 -15.76
CA ILE A 33 22.15 -23.33 -16.99
C ILE A 33 22.00 -22.30 -18.12
N GLY A 34 22.01 -21.00 -17.79
CA GLY A 34 22.00 -19.88 -18.73
C GLY A 34 22.53 -18.61 -18.08
N PHE A 35 23.03 -17.69 -18.86
CA PHE A 35 23.35 -16.34 -18.42
C PHE A 35 23.27 -15.35 -19.58
N ASP A 36 23.00 -14.09 -19.26
CA ASP A 36 23.11 -13.02 -20.24
C ASP A 36 23.71 -11.76 -19.58
N HIS A 37 24.40 -10.99 -20.39
CA HIS A 37 24.93 -9.68 -20.06
C HIS A 37 24.65 -8.75 -21.21
N VAL A 38 23.58 -7.94 -21.09
CA VAL A 38 23.08 -7.04 -22.14
C VAL A 38 23.45 -5.60 -21.80
N PRO A 39 24.41 -4.99 -22.50
CA PRO A 39 24.72 -3.57 -22.34
C PRO A 39 23.57 -2.71 -22.83
N HIS A 40 23.26 -1.61 -22.13
CA HIS A 40 22.22 -0.67 -22.55
C HIS A 40 22.62 0.22 -23.72
N GLY A 41 23.83 0.07 -24.25
CA GLY A 41 24.36 0.95 -25.30
C GLY A 41 24.88 2.29 -24.77
N LYS A 42 24.21 2.90 -23.81
CA LYS A 42 24.66 4.08 -23.06
C LYS A 42 24.56 3.80 -21.56
N ILE A 43 25.31 4.57 -20.78
CA ILE A 43 25.16 4.54 -19.31
C ILE A 43 23.91 5.34 -18.96
N LEU A 44 22.93 4.70 -18.33
CA LEU A 44 21.59 5.24 -18.07
C LEU A 44 21.60 6.55 -17.26
N SER A 45 22.57 6.68 -16.37
CA SER A 45 22.74 7.85 -15.48
C SER A 45 23.68 8.92 -16.06
N SER A 46 24.13 8.80 -17.30
CA SER A 46 24.95 9.84 -17.91
C SER A 46 24.14 11.12 -18.13
N SER A 47 24.78 12.27 -17.98
CA SER A 47 24.15 13.59 -18.10
C SER A 47 23.50 13.88 -19.47
N GLY A 48 23.83 13.08 -20.50
CA GLY A 48 23.26 13.19 -21.84
C GLY A 48 22.03 12.30 -22.08
N VAL A 49 21.58 11.49 -21.09
CA VAL A 49 20.45 10.56 -21.24
C VAL A 49 19.25 11.09 -20.45
N GLY A 50 18.21 11.53 -21.16
CA GLY A 50 16.95 11.97 -20.57
C GLY A 50 16.12 10.80 -19.99
N ALA A 51 15.06 11.11 -19.25
CA ALA A 51 14.22 10.10 -18.63
C ALA A 51 13.58 9.13 -19.66
N ALA A 52 12.97 9.67 -20.72
CA ALA A 52 12.36 8.87 -21.77
C ALA A 52 13.37 7.98 -22.52
N GLU A 53 14.57 8.51 -22.81
CA GLU A 53 15.63 7.72 -23.44
C GLU A 53 16.13 6.61 -22.52
N ARG A 54 16.19 6.86 -21.21
CA ARG A 54 16.56 5.85 -20.21
C ARG A 54 15.58 4.70 -20.21
N GLU A 55 14.29 4.99 -20.19
CA GLU A 55 13.22 3.98 -20.25
C GLU A 55 13.32 3.16 -21.53
N GLU A 56 13.54 3.81 -22.67
CA GLU A 56 13.69 3.12 -23.96
C GLU A 56 14.93 2.20 -23.98
N LEU A 57 16.07 2.67 -23.48
CA LEU A 57 17.30 1.87 -23.41
C LEU A 57 17.12 0.62 -22.53
N VAL A 58 16.42 0.77 -21.40
CA VAL A 58 16.09 -0.36 -20.52
C VAL A 58 15.15 -1.32 -21.22
N ALA A 59 14.08 -0.83 -21.85
CA ALA A 59 13.12 -1.64 -22.58
C ALA A 59 13.79 -2.42 -23.73
N VAL A 60 14.66 -1.76 -24.51
CA VAL A 60 15.43 -2.42 -25.57
C VAL A 60 16.30 -3.55 -25.02
N SER A 61 17.01 -3.30 -23.91
CA SER A 61 17.86 -4.32 -23.30
C SER A 61 17.06 -5.48 -22.73
N LEU A 62 15.92 -5.20 -22.14
CA LEU A 62 15.03 -6.25 -21.61
C LEU A 62 14.42 -7.09 -22.73
N ARG A 63 13.95 -6.46 -23.83
CA ARG A 63 13.49 -7.19 -25.01
C ARG A 63 14.60 -8.04 -25.64
N GLN A 64 15.83 -7.52 -25.72
CA GLN A 64 16.96 -8.32 -26.20
C GLN A 64 17.21 -9.54 -25.30
N PHE A 65 17.11 -9.38 -24.00
CA PHE A 65 17.23 -10.45 -23.05
C PHE A 65 16.12 -11.52 -23.27
N VAL A 66 14.86 -11.08 -23.36
CA VAL A 66 13.71 -11.98 -23.61
C VAL A 66 13.85 -12.72 -24.95
N GLN A 67 14.32 -12.03 -26.02
CA GLN A 67 14.51 -12.65 -27.33
C GLN A 67 15.65 -13.68 -27.36
N ARG A 68 16.66 -13.55 -26.52
CA ARG A 68 17.81 -14.45 -26.48
C ARG A 68 17.63 -15.66 -25.57
N ASN A 69 16.70 -15.55 -24.64
CA ASN A 69 16.54 -16.53 -23.57
C ASN A 69 15.10 -17.04 -23.53
N ASP A 70 14.94 -18.35 -23.38
CA ASP A 70 13.65 -18.94 -23.10
C ASP A 70 13.39 -18.82 -21.59
N LEU A 71 12.47 -17.95 -21.22
CA LEU A 71 12.12 -17.72 -19.82
C LEU A 71 11.19 -18.80 -19.26
N GLY A 72 10.44 -19.47 -20.13
CA GLY A 72 9.48 -20.50 -19.72
C GLY A 72 8.49 -20.03 -18.67
N PHE A 73 8.29 -20.83 -17.64
CA PHE A 73 7.50 -20.51 -16.46
C PHE A 73 8.36 -20.34 -15.21
N ASP A 74 9.66 -20.15 -15.38
CA ASP A 74 10.57 -20.03 -14.27
C ASP A 74 10.35 -18.71 -13.54
N PRO A 75 10.31 -18.70 -12.21
CA PRO A 75 10.14 -17.49 -11.44
C PRO A 75 11.30 -16.51 -11.68
N ILE A 76 10.99 -15.23 -11.69
CA ILE A 76 11.97 -14.17 -11.87
C ILE A 76 12.19 -13.47 -10.53
N ILE A 77 13.45 -13.34 -10.13
CA ILE A 77 13.88 -12.50 -9.01
C ILE A 77 14.71 -11.34 -9.52
N ILE A 78 14.40 -10.14 -9.04
CA ILE A 78 15.10 -8.92 -9.45
C ILE A 78 15.79 -8.23 -8.28
N SER A 79 16.87 -7.48 -8.61
CA SER A 79 17.55 -6.61 -7.66
C SER A 79 16.84 -5.27 -7.54
N ALA A 80 16.74 -4.77 -6.32
CA ALA A 80 16.50 -3.37 -6.05
C ALA A 80 17.81 -2.68 -5.63
N PRO A 81 18.04 -1.40 -6.01
CA PRO A 81 19.27 -0.70 -5.69
C PRO A 81 19.41 -0.51 -4.17
N SER A 82 20.63 -0.62 -3.65
CA SER A 82 20.91 -0.40 -2.23
C SER A 82 20.74 1.06 -1.80
N GLN A 83 20.68 1.97 -2.73
CA GLN A 83 20.36 3.37 -2.48
C GLN A 83 18.90 3.48 -2.00
N ASN A 84 18.69 4.26 -0.94
CA ASN A 84 17.37 4.42 -0.29
C ASN A 84 16.77 3.10 0.26
N SER A 85 17.61 2.09 0.45
CA SER A 85 17.24 0.87 1.15
C SER A 85 17.72 0.90 2.60
N PHE A 86 16.99 0.18 3.44
CA PHE A 86 17.28 0.07 4.87
C PHE A 86 17.34 -1.41 5.25
N ALA A 87 18.41 -1.79 5.93
CA ALA A 87 18.49 -3.09 6.56
C ALA A 87 19.10 -2.92 7.96
N ARG A 88 18.43 -3.45 8.97
CA ARG A 88 18.88 -3.39 10.36
C ARG A 88 18.55 -4.68 11.09
N PHE A 89 19.45 -5.08 11.95
CA PHE A 89 19.27 -6.24 12.81
C PHE A 89 19.00 -5.75 14.22
N VAL A 90 17.90 -6.21 14.79
CA VAL A 90 17.47 -5.87 16.14
C VAL A 90 17.33 -7.15 16.96
N THR A 91 17.70 -7.07 18.23
CA THR A 91 17.49 -8.15 19.19
C THR A 91 16.25 -7.82 19.99
N LEU A 92 15.24 -8.66 19.90
CA LEU A 92 14.00 -8.53 20.66
C LEU A 92 14.11 -9.28 21.98
N PRO A 93 13.45 -8.81 23.04
CA PRO A 93 13.35 -9.54 24.28
C PRO A 93 12.62 -10.88 24.07
N PRO A 94 12.71 -11.81 25.00
CA PRO A 94 11.98 -13.07 24.94
C PRO A 94 10.46 -12.80 24.85
N VAL A 95 9.85 -13.24 23.77
CA VAL A 95 8.42 -13.03 23.50
C VAL A 95 7.79 -14.29 22.92
N GLU A 96 6.52 -14.48 23.19
CA GLU A 96 5.74 -15.58 22.60
C GLU A 96 5.69 -15.42 21.06
N ALA A 97 5.80 -16.54 20.35
CA ALA A 97 5.78 -16.54 18.89
C ALA A 97 4.52 -15.89 18.28
N LYS A 98 3.38 -15.94 18.95
CA LYS A 98 2.15 -15.32 18.51
C LYS A 98 2.19 -13.79 18.52
N ARG A 99 2.95 -13.18 19.42
CA ARG A 99 3.08 -11.71 19.55
C ARG A 99 4.26 -11.15 18.75
N LEU A 100 5.10 -12.02 18.22
CA LEU A 100 6.31 -11.63 17.47
C LEU A 100 5.98 -10.67 16.31
N PRO A 101 4.96 -10.92 15.45
CA PRO A 101 4.67 -10.01 14.33
C PRO A 101 4.26 -8.59 14.78
N GLU A 102 3.51 -8.47 15.86
CA GLU A 102 3.09 -7.16 16.40
C GLU A 102 4.29 -6.37 16.95
N ILE A 103 5.16 -7.05 17.70
CA ILE A 103 6.35 -6.43 18.28
C ILE A 103 7.34 -6.04 17.17
N VAL A 104 7.52 -6.90 16.18
CA VAL A 104 8.36 -6.59 15.02
C VAL A 104 7.81 -5.38 14.25
N ARG A 105 6.49 -5.29 14.06
CA ARG A 105 5.86 -4.15 13.40
C ARG A 105 6.07 -2.85 14.19
N PHE A 106 5.95 -2.91 15.51
CA PHE A 106 6.21 -1.76 16.37
C PHE A 106 7.68 -1.33 16.31
N GLU A 107 8.59 -2.29 16.40
CA GLU A 107 10.02 -2.03 16.29
C GLU A 107 10.40 -1.51 14.90
N ALA A 108 9.82 -2.07 13.84
CA ALA A 108 10.01 -1.60 12.47
C ALA A 108 9.61 -0.12 12.32
N ALA A 109 8.47 0.27 12.88
CA ALA A 109 8.01 1.67 12.85
C ALA A 109 8.94 2.64 13.59
N GLN A 110 9.73 2.16 14.56
CA GLN A 110 10.70 2.99 15.27
C GLN A 110 12.08 3.02 14.59
N GLN A 111 12.47 1.90 13.96
CA GLN A 111 13.82 1.73 13.41
C GLN A 111 13.93 2.18 11.96
N ILE A 112 12.87 2.01 11.17
CA ILE A 112 12.86 2.40 9.77
C ILE A 112 12.73 3.92 9.70
N PRO A 113 13.70 4.63 9.05
CA PRO A 113 13.73 6.10 9.04
C PRO A 113 12.77 6.71 8.01
N PHE A 114 11.76 5.95 7.58
CA PHE A 114 10.76 6.34 6.59
C PHE A 114 9.37 6.08 7.15
N ASP A 115 8.36 6.73 6.60
CA ASP A 115 6.98 6.37 6.90
C ASP A 115 6.68 4.95 6.44
N MET A 116 5.97 4.18 7.27
CA MET A 116 5.63 2.79 6.97
C MET A 116 4.69 2.65 5.77
N SER A 117 3.94 3.70 5.43
CA SER A 117 3.06 3.75 4.24
C SER A 117 3.84 3.99 2.94
N GLU A 118 5.03 4.60 3.03
CA GLU A 118 5.87 4.92 1.86
C GLU A 118 6.87 3.83 1.50
N VAL A 119 6.93 2.74 2.28
CA VAL A 119 7.92 1.69 2.10
C VAL A 119 7.28 0.32 1.91
N GLN A 120 7.93 -0.48 1.06
CA GLN A 120 7.80 -1.93 1.14
C GLN A 120 8.79 -2.41 2.19
N TRP A 121 8.31 -3.16 3.15
CA TRP A 121 9.16 -3.70 4.18
C TRP A 121 8.83 -5.16 4.47
N ASP A 122 9.83 -5.87 4.93
CA ASP A 122 9.74 -7.25 5.32
C ASP A 122 10.66 -7.51 6.51
N TYR A 123 10.45 -8.60 7.21
CA TYR A 123 11.30 -9.01 8.31
C TYR A 123 11.58 -10.49 8.26
N GLN A 124 12.73 -10.87 8.79
CA GLN A 124 13.12 -12.26 8.90
C GLN A 124 13.68 -12.55 10.29
N LEU A 125 13.20 -13.65 10.89
CA LEU A 125 13.75 -14.19 12.12
C LEU A 125 15.05 -14.94 11.79
N LEU A 126 16.15 -14.53 12.42
CA LEU A 126 17.50 -15.07 12.14
C LEU A 126 18.05 -15.94 13.27
N SER A 127 17.44 -15.89 14.46
CA SER A 127 17.79 -16.76 15.60
C SER A 127 17.07 -18.09 15.49
N ASP A 128 17.65 -19.11 16.11
CA ASP A 128 16.95 -20.39 16.26
C ASP A 128 15.60 -20.20 16.96
N PRO A 129 14.56 -20.97 16.57
CA PRO A 129 13.24 -20.90 17.19
C PRO A 129 13.27 -21.03 18.71
N ASP A 130 14.20 -21.81 19.26
CA ASP A 130 14.34 -22.07 20.67
C ASP A 130 15.25 -21.07 21.42
N SER A 131 15.89 -20.15 20.71
CA SER A 131 16.70 -19.11 21.33
C SER A 131 15.86 -18.18 22.19
N PRO A 132 16.26 -17.85 23.43
CA PRO A 132 15.52 -16.89 24.26
C PRO A 132 15.53 -15.49 23.65
N GLU A 133 16.63 -15.08 23.02
CA GLU A 133 16.73 -13.81 22.32
C GLU A 133 16.37 -14.00 20.85
N LYS A 134 15.42 -13.17 20.36
CA LYS A 134 15.00 -13.23 18.97
C LYS A 134 15.72 -12.15 18.18
N LYS A 135 16.66 -12.55 17.33
CA LYS A 135 17.35 -11.66 16.39
C LYS A 135 16.51 -11.55 15.11
N VAL A 136 16.06 -10.35 14.80
CA VAL A 136 15.21 -10.05 13.65
C VAL A 136 15.94 -9.11 12.70
N GLY A 137 15.99 -9.46 11.42
CA GLY A 137 16.38 -8.54 10.35
C GLY A 137 15.15 -7.77 9.86
N LEU A 138 15.24 -6.46 9.84
CA LEU A 138 14.26 -5.54 9.25
C LEU A 138 14.81 -5.04 7.93
N PHE A 139 14.02 -5.14 6.89
CA PHE A 139 14.38 -4.75 5.53
C PHE A 139 13.30 -3.82 4.98
N ALA A 140 13.70 -2.67 4.43
CA ALA A 140 12.75 -1.73 3.86
C ALA A 140 13.35 -0.98 2.67
N ILE A 141 12.49 -0.60 1.73
CA ILE A 141 12.83 0.20 0.57
C ILE A 141 11.63 1.07 0.21
N LYS A 142 11.87 2.25 -0.34
CA LYS A 142 10.77 3.14 -0.75
C LYS A 142 9.93 2.55 -1.87
N ASN A 143 8.61 2.78 -1.81
CA ASN A 143 7.64 2.30 -2.80
C ASN A 143 7.94 2.78 -4.22
N ASP A 144 8.36 4.03 -4.36
CA ASP A 144 8.75 4.63 -5.64
C ASP A 144 9.95 3.91 -6.28
N VAL A 145 10.93 3.50 -5.46
CA VAL A 145 12.10 2.76 -5.92
C VAL A 145 11.70 1.36 -6.39
N VAL A 146 10.87 0.65 -5.62
CA VAL A 146 10.39 -0.68 -6.03
C VAL A 146 9.54 -0.57 -7.30
N GLY A 147 8.64 0.41 -7.36
CA GLY A 147 7.83 0.67 -8.55
C GLY A 147 8.69 0.91 -9.79
N ALA A 148 9.69 1.79 -9.69
CA ALA A 148 10.58 2.10 -10.80
C ALA A 148 11.42 0.90 -11.28
N VAL A 149 11.77 -0.01 -10.38
CA VAL A 149 12.52 -1.24 -10.75
C VAL A 149 11.60 -2.28 -11.38
N MET A 150 10.34 -2.37 -10.95
CA MET A 150 9.37 -3.33 -11.49
C MET A 150 8.76 -2.90 -12.82
N GLU A 151 8.52 -1.60 -13.00
CA GLU A 151 7.85 -1.04 -14.17
C GLU A 151 8.37 -1.53 -15.54
N PRO A 152 9.70 -1.65 -15.79
CA PRO A 152 10.20 -2.20 -17.04
C PRO A 152 9.78 -3.65 -17.30
N PHE A 153 9.68 -4.47 -16.23
CA PHE A 153 9.24 -5.86 -16.33
C PHE A 153 7.74 -5.96 -16.57
N ASP A 154 6.96 -5.13 -15.90
CA ASP A 154 5.50 -5.06 -16.10
C ASP A 154 5.15 -4.64 -17.55
N ARG A 155 5.91 -3.70 -18.14
CA ARG A 155 5.73 -3.27 -19.54
C ARG A 155 6.02 -4.39 -20.56
N GLU A 156 6.94 -5.28 -20.25
CA GLU A 156 7.28 -6.44 -21.10
C GLU A 156 6.51 -7.72 -20.66
N GLU A 157 5.47 -7.57 -19.84
CA GLU A 157 4.58 -8.66 -19.34
C GLU A 157 5.34 -9.76 -18.57
N LEU A 158 6.44 -9.43 -17.93
CA LEU A 158 7.25 -10.34 -17.13
C LEU A 158 6.84 -10.33 -15.68
N SER A 159 6.33 -11.43 -15.18
CA SER A 159 5.92 -11.57 -13.78
C SER A 159 7.11 -11.72 -12.86
N VAL A 160 7.38 -10.68 -12.05
CA VAL A 160 8.42 -10.70 -11.02
C VAL A 160 7.90 -11.39 -9.77
N SER A 161 8.59 -12.45 -9.32
CA SER A 161 8.21 -13.24 -8.16
C SER A 161 8.83 -12.75 -6.85
N TYR A 162 10.04 -12.18 -6.93
CA TYR A 162 10.78 -11.69 -5.77
C TYR A 162 11.51 -10.40 -6.09
N VAL A 163 11.56 -9.50 -5.12
CA VAL A 163 12.38 -8.28 -5.15
C VAL A 163 13.29 -8.28 -3.93
N GLN A 164 14.60 -8.22 -4.15
CA GLN A 164 15.58 -8.19 -3.05
C GLN A 164 16.56 -7.05 -3.23
N MET A 165 17.06 -6.47 -2.15
CA MET A 165 18.15 -5.49 -2.18
C MET A 165 19.45 -6.11 -2.68
N ALA A 166 20.15 -5.40 -3.57
CA ALA A 166 21.44 -5.85 -4.10
C ALA A 166 22.48 -6.16 -2.99
N SER A 167 22.47 -5.39 -1.92
CA SER A 167 23.35 -5.62 -0.76
C SER A 167 23.06 -6.91 0.00
N MET A 168 21.78 -7.29 0.12
CA MET A 168 21.42 -8.56 0.77
C MET A 168 21.73 -9.74 -0.16
N ALA A 169 21.57 -9.55 -1.46
CA ALA A 169 22.03 -10.53 -2.44
C ALA A 169 23.56 -10.76 -2.35
N LEU A 170 24.36 -9.71 -2.21
CA LEU A 170 25.81 -9.83 -2.01
C LEU A 170 26.17 -10.55 -0.71
N TYR A 171 25.42 -10.34 0.35
CA TYR A 171 25.56 -11.09 1.60
C TYR A 171 25.27 -12.58 1.39
N ASN A 172 24.16 -12.91 0.75
CA ASN A 172 23.77 -14.28 0.43
C ASN A 172 24.85 -14.98 -0.43
N TYR A 173 25.33 -14.29 -1.47
CA TYR A 173 26.42 -14.76 -2.29
C TYR A 173 27.65 -15.12 -1.44
N LEU A 174 28.12 -14.20 -0.58
CA LEU A 174 29.33 -14.44 0.20
C LEU A 174 29.17 -15.60 1.15
N LEU A 175 28.09 -15.69 1.90
CA LEU A 175 27.86 -16.77 2.87
C LEU A 175 27.76 -18.12 2.18
N PHE A 176 27.13 -18.20 1.04
CA PHE A 176 27.00 -19.45 0.31
C PHE A 176 28.31 -19.86 -0.38
N ASP A 177 28.87 -18.95 -1.19
CA ASP A 177 30.04 -19.28 -2.04
C ASP A 177 31.36 -19.36 -1.26
N ARG A 178 31.46 -18.57 -0.18
CA ARG A 178 32.67 -18.43 0.62
C ARG A 178 32.40 -18.60 2.12
N PRO A 179 31.83 -19.72 2.57
CA PRO A 179 31.54 -19.95 3.99
C PRO A 179 32.82 -19.93 4.87
N ASP A 180 34.00 -20.15 4.26
CA ASP A 180 35.30 -20.01 4.92
C ASP A 180 35.59 -18.59 5.41
N LEU A 181 35.01 -17.57 4.76
CA LEU A 181 35.26 -16.16 5.06
C LEU A 181 34.23 -15.53 6.00
N ALA A 182 33.08 -16.14 6.19
CA ALA A 182 32.01 -15.65 7.02
C ALA A 182 31.52 -16.69 8.05
N ASN A 183 32.49 -17.30 8.75
CA ASN A 183 32.26 -18.40 9.70
C ASN A 183 32.29 -17.97 11.18
N SER A 184 32.38 -16.68 11.46
CA SER A 184 32.46 -16.14 12.82
C SER A 184 31.84 -14.73 12.90
N ASP A 185 31.27 -14.41 14.04
CA ASP A 185 30.75 -13.06 14.31
C ASP A 185 31.85 -12.08 14.77
N LYS A 186 33.02 -12.58 15.17
CA LYS A 186 34.18 -11.75 15.53
C LYS A 186 35.08 -11.40 14.34
N ARG A 187 34.80 -11.98 13.17
CA ARG A 187 35.57 -11.77 11.95
C ARG A 187 34.63 -11.42 10.81
N ALA A 188 34.84 -10.26 10.23
CA ALA A 188 34.01 -9.81 9.10
C ALA A 188 34.81 -9.81 7.80
N THR A 189 34.12 -10.16 6.72
CA THR A 189 34.56 -9.98 5.34
C THR A 189 33.75 -8.88 4.73
N VAL A 190 34.43 -7.99 4.02
CA VAL A 190 33.78 -6.85 3.35
C VAL A 190 33.62 -7.19 1.87
N VAL A 191 32.40 -6.99 1.34
CA VAL A 191 32.16 -7.02 -0.11
C VAL A 191 32.03 -5.57 -0.57
N VAL A 192 32.82 -5.19 -1.57
CA VAL A 192 32.77 -3.88 -2.22
C VAL A 192 32.35 -4.09 -3.66
N ASN A 193 31.10 -3.79 -3.96
CA ASN A 193 30.54 -3.91 -5.30
C ASN A 193 30.51 -2.55 -5.99
N ILE A 194 31.45 -2.31 -6.90
CA ILE A 194 31.63 -1.03 -7.56
C ILE A 194 30.85 -1.02 -8.86
N GLY A 195 29.68 -0.36 -8.82
CA GLY A 195 28.80 -0.17 -9.98
C GLY A 195 29.20 1.01 -10.87
N ALA A 196 28.25 1.46 -11.72
CA ALA A 196 28.45 2.63 -12.56
C ALA A 196 28.33 3.93 -11.75
N ASP A 197 27.30 4.09 -10.91
CA ASP A 197 27.03 5.31 -10.16
C ASP A 197 27.35 5.21 -8.68
N SER A 198 27.17 4.05 -8.13
CA SER A 198 27.33 3.80 -6.70
C SER A 198 28.24 2.59 -6.44
N THR A 199 28.70 2.53 -5.22
CA THR A 199 29.45 1.39 -4.67
C THR A 199 28.70 0.87 -3.44
N ASP A 200 28.30 -0.38 -3.47
CA ASP A 200 27.71 -1.04 -2.31
C ASP A 200 28.82 -1.61 -1.44
N LEU A 201 28.84 -1.19 -0.21
CA LEU A 201 29.74 -1.68 0.83
C LEU A 201 28.94 -2.56 1.78
N VAL A 202 29.26 -3.84 1.82
CA VAL A 202 28.57 -4.83 2.65
C VAL A 202 29.58 -5.51 3.56
N VAL A 203 29.41 -5.33 4.86
CA VAL A 203 30.24 -5.99 5.87
C VAL A 203 29.49 -7.22 6.38
N CYS A 204 30.08 -8.38 6.19
CA CYS A 204 29.44 -9.67 6.42
C CYS A 204 30.12 -10.44 7.58
N THR A 205 29.33 -10.87 8.54
CA THR A 205 29.70 -11.85 9.56
C THR A 205 28.84 -13.10 9.41
N ALA A 206 29.06 -14.12 10.23
CA ALA A 206 28.25 -15.34 10.19
C ALA A 206 26.76 -15.11 10.46
N SER A 207 26.44 -14.20 11.37
CA SER A 207 25.07 -13.96 11.83
C SER A 207 24.55 -12.53 11.56
N GLY A 208 25.32 -11.69 10.85
CA GLY A 208 24.92 -10.31 10.63
C GLY A 208 25.50 -9.68 9.38
N VAL A 209 24.84 -8.65 8.90
CA VAL A 209 25.29 -7.84 7.78
C VAL A 209 25.10 -6.36 8.12
N TRP A 210 26.04 -5.56 7.73
CA TRP A 210 25.94 -4.11 7.72
C TRP A 210 26.17 -3.61 6.30
N GLN A 211 25.39 -2.64 5.85
CA GLN A 211 25.47 -2.11 4.50
C GLN A 211 25.59 -0.60 4.49
N ARG A 212 26.26 -0.09 3.47
CA ARG A 212 26.26 1.33 3.11
C ARG A 212 26.39 1.47 1.61
N CYS A 213 25.57 2.30 1.01
CA CYS A 213 25.71 2.73 -0.37
C CYS A 213 26.54 4.00 -0.42
N ILE A 214 27.63 3.98 -1.16
CA ILE A 214 28.49 5.14 -1.44
C ILE A 214 28.11 5.63 -2.82
N MET A 215 27.66 6.90 -2.93
CA MET A 215 27.21 7.53 -4.18
C MET A 215 28.40 7.90 -5.09
N MET A 216 29.26 6.94 -5.32
CA MET A 216 30.40 7.05 -6.18
C MET A 216 30.70 5.69 -6.85
N GLY A 217 30.80 5.69 -8.17
CA GLY A 217 31.07 4.49 -8.96
C GLY A 217 31.92 4.82 -10.19
N GLY A 218 31.86 3.97 -11.20
CA GLY A 218 32.63 4.08 -12.45
C GLY A 218 32.46 5.41 -13.18
N ASN A 219 31.29 6.06 -13.04
CA ASN A 219 30.97 7.33 -13.69
C ASN A 219 31.74 8.50 -13.11
N ALA A 220 32.09 8.47 -11.83
CA ALA A 220 32.95 9.50 -11.24
C ALA A 220 34.32 9.56 -11.94
N PHE A 221 34.89 8.41 -12.27
CA PHE A 221 36.14 8.35 -13.05
C PHE A 221 35.96 8.86 -14.47
N THR A 222 34.82 8.55 -15.11
CA THR A 222 34.48 9.05 -16.45
C THR A 222 34.36 10.56 -16.43
N ASN A 223 33.63 11.11 -15.44
CA ASN A 223 33.46 12.57 -15.29
C ASN A 223 34.80 13.28 -15.04
N ALA A 224 35.68 12.70 -14.23
CA ALA A 224 37.02 13.26 -14.01
C ALA A 224 37.83 13.34 -15.31
N ILE A 225 37.76 12.29 -16.15
CA ILE A 225 38.38 12.30 -17.47
C ILE A 225 37.70 13.33 -18.39
N ALA A 226 36.38 13.37 -18.43
CA ALA A 226 35.58 14.30 -19.23
C ALA A 226 35.94 15.74 -18.92
N SER A 227 36.00 16.09 -17.64
CA SER A 227 36.35 17.42 -17.15
C SER A 227 37.81 17.80 -17.49
N THR A 228 38.74 16.89 -17.24
CA THR A 228 40.17 17.15 -17.46
C THR A 228 40.51 17.33 -18.95
N PHE A 229 39.93 16.50 -19.81
CA PHE A 229 40.20 16.51 -21.24
C PHE A 229 39.14 17.25 -22.06
N LYS A 230 38.12 17.85 -21.41
CA LYS A 230 37.00 18.55 -22.05
C LYS A 230 36.30 17.69 -23.10
N LEU A 231 36.04 16.42 -22.75
CA LEU A 231 35.40 15.45 -23.63
C LEU A 231 33.92 15.24 -23.23
N SER A 232 33.11 14.80 -24.19
CA SER A 232 31.79 14.26 -23.84
C SER A 232 31.95 13.01 -23.00
N PHE A 233 30.93 12.73 -22.19
CA PHE A 233 30.90 11.56 -21.29
C PHE A 233 31.22 10.25 -22.04
N GLU A 234 30.63 10.05 -23.22
CA GLU A 234 30.82 8.83 -24.01
C GLU A 234 32.29 8.68 -24.49
N LYS A 235 32.91 9.80 -24.94
CA LYS A 235 34.31 9.78 -25.34
C LYS A 235 35.23 9.52 -24.14
N ALA A 236 34.90 10.11 -22.98
CA ALA A 236 35.65 9.90 -21.76
C ALA A 236 35.51 8.44 -21.26
N GLU A 237 34.30 7.85 -21.35
CA GLU A 237 34.07 6.46 -21.01
C GLU A 237 34.85 5.49 -21.88
N LYS A 238 34.87 5.74 -23.21
CA LYS A 238 35.71 4.99 -24.16
C LYS A 238 37.18 5.13 -23.80
N LEU A 239 37.63 6.34 -23.50
CA LEU A 239 39.00 6.59 -23.09
C LEU A 239 39.37 5.89 -21.78
N LYS A 240 38.49 5.89 -20.79
CA LYS A 240 38.64 5.16 -19.54
C LYS A 240 38.86 3.66 -19.78
N ARG A 241 38.00 3.06 -20.61
CA ARG A 241 38.09 1.62 -20.93
C ARG A 241 39.38 1.25 -21.66
N THR A 242 39.86 2.12 -22.53
CA THR A 242 41.09 1.92 -23.32
C THR A 242 42.34 2.50 -22.64
N ALA A 243 42.21 3.07 -21.45
CA ALA A 243 43.32 3.72 -20.73
C ALA A 243 44.59 2.87 -20.63
N PRO A 244 44.56 1.56 -20.34
CA PRO A 244 45.76 0.76 -20.18
C PRO A 244 46.62 0.63 -21.45
N VAL A 245 46.01 0.72 -22.62
CA VAL A 245 46.69 0.60 -23.94
C VAL A 245 46.86 1.93 -24.64
N SER A 246 46.39 3.02 -24.02
CA SER A 246 46.48 4.37 -24.59
C SER A 246 47.90 4.94 -24.43
N LYS A 247 48.36 5.68 -25.45
CA LYS A 247 49.60 6.50 -25.35
C LYS A 247 49.48 7.57 -24.24
N TYR A 248 48.31 7.93 -23.82
CA TYR A 248 48.03 8.91 -22.76
C TYR A 248 47.68 8.24 -21.42
N ALA A 249 47.99 6.96 -21.24
CA ALA A 249 47.66 6.20 -20.04
C ALA A 249 48.00 6.94 -18.74
N ARG A 250 49.21 7.53 -18.68
CA ARG A 250 49.66 8.26 -17.48
C ARG A 250 48.79 9.48 -17.19
N GLN A 251 48.45 10.28 -18.18
CA GLN A 251 47.59 11.46 -17.99
C GLN A 251 46.16 11.07 -17.62
N ILE A 252 45.62 10.00 -18.22
CA ILE A 252 44.31 9.47 -17.91
C ILE A 252 44.26 9.01 -16.45
N PHE A 253 45.25 8.24 -16.00
CA PHE A 253 45.33 7.82 -14.59
C PHE A 253 45.54 9.00 -13.64
N GLN A 254 46.28 10.03 -14.06
CA GLN A 254 46.45 11.27 -13.29
C GLN A 254 45.12 12.00 -13.12
N ALA A 255 44.31 12.11 -14.18
CA ALA A 255 42.98 12.71 -14.14
C ALA A 255 42.03 11.95 -13.20
N MET A 256 42.12 10.62 -13.14
CA MET A 256 41.30 9.80 -12.28
C MET A 256 41.78 9.73 -10.81
N ARG A 257 43.02 10.15 -10.52
CA ARG A 257 43.65 10.01 -9.20
C ARG A 257 42.81 10.60 -8.04
N PRO A 258 42.21 11.78 -8.14
CA PRO A 258 41.35 12.32 -7.08
C PRO A 258 40.19 11.34 -6.74
N VAL A 259 39.54 10.80 -7.77
CA VAL A 259 38.42 9.88 -7.60
C VAL A 259 38.85 8.57 -6.93
N PHE A 260 40.06 8.06 -7.23
CA PHE A 260 40.65 6.93 -6.51
C PHE A 260 40.77 7.23 -5.01
N THR A 261 41.28 8.44 -4.69
CA THR A 261 41.45 8.88 -3.30
C THR A 261 40.10 9.04 -2.61
N ASP A 262 39.15 9.69 -3.25
CA ASP A 262 37.85 9.96 -2.69
C ASP A 262 37.08 8.66 -2.42
N LEU A 263 37.04 7.72 -3.38
CA LEU A 263 36.41 6.44 -3.22
C LEU A 263 37.04 5.63 -2.07
N ALA A 264 38.36 5.56 -2.04
CA ALA A 264 39.06 4.82 -0.99
C ALA A 264 38.85 5.44 0.39
N SER A 265 38.81 6.79 0.47
CA SER A 265 38.55 7.52 1.71
C SER A 265 37.11 7.31 2.18
N GLU A 266 36.12 7.29 1.28
CA GLU A 266 34.74 6.99 1.63
C GLU A 266 34.57 5.54 2.13
N VAL A 267 35.22 4.58 1.47
CA VAL A 267 35.25 3.19 1.93
C VAL A 267 35.90 3.11 3.31
N GLN A 268 37.08 3.73 3.49
CA GLN A 268 37.80 3.75 4.76
C GLN A 268 36.98 4.38 5.89
N ARG A 269 36.34 5.54 5.62
CA ARG A 269 35.46 6.21 6.58
C ARG A 269 34.28 5.34 6.99
N SER A 270 33.67 4.65 6.02
CA SER A 270 32.55 3.76 6.25
C SER A 270 32.94 2.56 7.09
N LEU A 271 34.09 1.96 6.80
CA LEU A 271 34.64 0.84 7.58
C LEU A 271 35.06 1.31 8.99
N GLY A 272 35.62 2.52 9.11
CA GLY A 272 35.93 3.13 10.40
C GLY A 272 34.68 3.33 11.27
N PHE A 273 33.57 3.78 10.67
CA PHE A 273 32.30 3.87 11.38
C PHE A 273 31.82 2.49 11.85
N TYR A 274 31.86 1.49 10.99
CA TYR A 274 31.48 0.13 11.35
C TYR A 274 32.34 -0.43 12.50
N THR A 275 33.67 -0.31 12.42
CA THR A 275 34.57 -0.82 13.45
C THR A 275 34.43 -0.09 14.78
N SER A 276 34.15 1.22 14.75
CA SER A 276 33.87 1.98 15.96
C SER A 276 32.57 1.56 16.65
N SER A 277 31.58 1.14 15.86
CA SER A 277 30.29 0.63 16.37
C SER A 277 30.36 -0.84 16.79
N ASN A 278 31.35 -1.58 16.29
CA ASN A 278 31.52 -3.01 16.52
C ASN A 278 32.98 -3.32 16.88
N PRO A 279 33.49 -2.91 18.07
CA PRO A 279 34.90 -2.98 18.42
C PRO A 279 35.45 -4.42 18.49
N ASP A 280 34.57 -5.39 18.75
CA ASP A 280 34.96 -6.81 18.88
C ASP A 280 35.10 -7.51 17.52
N VAL A 281 34.73 -6.83 16.42
CA VAL A 281 34.72 -7.41 15.07
C VAL A 281 35.97 -6.97 14.31
N LYS A 282 36.77 -7.92 13.87
CA LYS A 282 37.96 -7.67 13.04
C LYS A 282 37.64 -7.83 11.56
N LEU A 283 37.90 -6.80 10.76
CA LEU A 283 37.87 -6.88 9.31
C LEU A 283 39.06 -7.70 8.81
N THR A 284 38.80 -8.76 8.07
CA THR A 284 39.84 -9.71 7.66
C THR A 284 40.20 -9.62 6.19
N ARG A 285 39.24 -9.31 5.33
CA ARG A 285 39.41 -9.31 3.87
C ARG A 285 38.36 -8.42 3.21
N VAL A 286 38.67 -7.92 2.02
CA VAL A 286 37.78 -7.24 1.13
C VAL A 286 37.65 -8.06 -0.15
N ILE A 287 36.42 -8.32 -0.56
CA ILE A 287 36.09 -8.93 -1.86
C ILE A 287 35.58 -7.81 -2.78
N ALA A 288 36.33 -7.54 -3.83
CA ALA A 288 36.00 -6.47 -4.79
C ALA A 288 35.23 -7.05 -5.99
N MET A 289 33.99 -6.58 -6.16
CA MET A 289 33.05 -7.02 -7.19
C MET A 289 32.57 -5.83 -8.02
N GLY A 290 31.80 -6.10 -9.05
CA GLY A 290 31.19 -5.10 -9.93
C GLY A 290 32.11 -4.64 -11.06
N GLY A 291 31.51 -4.05 -12.09
CA GLY A 291 32.17 -3.61 -13.32
C GLY A 291 33.29 -2.58 -13.11
N GLY A 292 33.20 -1.78 -12.03
CA GLY A 292 34.23 -0.81 -11.66
C GLY A 292 35.57 -1.46 -11.31
N THR A 293 35.59 -2.71 -10.85
CA THR A 293 36.83 -3.46 -10.54
C THR A 293 37.69 -3.78 -11.77
N ARG A 294 37.13 -3.61 -12.97
CA ARG A 294 37.87 -3.73 -14.23
C ARG A 294 38.84 -2.56 -14.43
N LEU A 295 38.65 -1.45 -13.68
CA LEU A 295 39.55 -0.31 -13.75
C LEU A 295 40.92 -0.71 -13.17
N ARG A 296 41.92 -0.72 -14.06
CA ARG A 296 43.26 -1.16 -13.71
C ARG A 296 43.83 -0.30 -12.57
N GLY A 297 44.35 -0.96 -11.56
CA GLY A 297 44.98 -0.31 -10.40
C GLY A 297 44.01 -0.01 -9.24
N LEU A 298 42.68 -0.02 -9.44
CA LEU A 298 41.73 0.29 -8.39
C LEU A 298 41.80 -0.68 -7.21
N VAL A 299 41.77 -1.98 -7.49
CA VAL A 299 41.86 -3.03 -6.46
C VAL A 299 43.15 -2.89 -5.65
N LYS A 300 44.27 -2.66 -6.34
CA LYS A 300 45.58 -2.47 -5.68
C LYS A 300 45.62 -1.20 -4.83
N TYR A 301 45.02 -0.13 -5.33
CA TYR A 301 44.90 1.15 -4.62
C TYR A 301 44.08 1.00 -3.34
N LEU A 302 42.91 0.35 -3.43
CA LEU A 302 42.06 0.05 -2.28
C LEU A 302 42.82 -0.78 -1.25
N GLN A 303 43.55 -1.83 -1.66
CA GLN A 303 44.35 -2.65 -0.77
C GLN A 303 45.43 -1.84 -0.03
N GLN A 304 46.11 -0.96 -0.75
CA GLN A 304 47.15 -0.11 -0.16
C GLN A 304 46.57 0.92 0.82
N THR A 305 45.42 1.49 0.52
CA THR A 305 44.77 2.49 1.40
C THR A 305 44.12 1.87 2.61
N LEU A 306 43.39 0.78 2.42
CA LEU A 306 42.66 0.11 3.51
C LEU A 306 43.56 -0.71 4.42
N GLN A 307 44.74 -1.09 3.97
CA GLN A 307 45.66 -1.99 4.69
C GLN A 307 45.03 -3.36 5.03
N ILE A 308 44.05 -3.78 4.23
CA ILE A 308 43.33 -5.05 4.32
C ILE A 308 43.50 -5.75 2.98
N PRO A 309 43.72 -7.09 2.96
CA PRO A 309 43.78 -7.83 1.71
C PRO A 309 42.53 -7.64 0.87
N VAL A 310 42.68 -7.20 -0.39
CA VAL A 310 41.60 -7.04 -1.35
C VAL A 310 41.72 -8.09 -2.44
N GLU A 311 40.73 -8.98 -2.50
CA GLU A 311 40.60 -10.05 -3.47
C GLU A 311 39.58 -9.70 -4.55
N LYS A 312 39.92 -9.93 -5.79
CA LYS A 312 38.97 -9.93 -6.91
C LYS A 312 38.77 -11.38 -7.34
N PRO A 313 37.59 -11.97 -7.11
CA PRO A 313 37.34 -13.35 -7.51
C PRO A 313 37.39 -13.52 -9.04
N GLU A 314 38.04 -14.58 -9.48
CA GLU A 314 38.12 -14.99 -10.88
C GLU A 314 37.06 -16.03 -11.22
N SER A 315 36.54 -16.72 -10.21
CA SER A 315 35.47 -17.71 -10.32
C SER A 315 34.68 -17.80 -9.02
N PHE A 316 33.45 -18.25 -9.10
CA PHE A 316 32.68 -18.66 -7.94
C PHE A 316 33.09 -20.09 -7.52
N LYS A 317 33.13 -20.35 -6.22
CA LYS A 317 33.64 -21.63 -5.68
C LYS A 317 32.58 -22.73 -5.64
N ARG A 318 31.32 -22.36 -5.39
CA ARG A 318 30.21 -23.30 -5.22
C ARG A 318 29.15 -23.20 -6.34
N LEU A 319 29.54 -22.62 -7.49
CA LEU A 319 28.69 -22.51 -8.66
C LEU A 319 29.24 -23.37 -9.79
N ALA A 320 28.51 -24.40 -10.15
CA ALA A 320 28.84 -25.24 -11.29
C ALA A 320 28.34 -24.58 -12.61
N ILE A 321 29.03 -24.81 -13.70
CA ILE A 321 28.64 -24.32 -15.01
C ILE A 321 28.15 -25.51 -15.85
N SER A 322 26.93 -25.42 -16.39
CA SER A 322 26.37 -26.45 -17.27
C SER A 322 27.21 -26.57 -18.56
N PRO A 323 27.34 -27.77 -19.14
CA PRO A 323 28.07 -27.97 -20.40
C PRO A 323 27.57 -27.12 -21.57
N GLY A 324 26.28 -26.70 -21.56
CA GLY A 324 25.68 -25.80 -22.55
C GLY A 324 26.07 -24.34 -22.44
N VAL A 325 26.74 -23.93 -21.35
CA VAL A 325 27.11 -22.56 -21.04
C VAL A 325 28.58 -22.32 -21.39
N SER A 326 28.88 -21.23 -22.10
CA SER A 326 30.26 -20.85 -22.39
C SER A 326 31.02 -20.40 -21.13
N ALA A 327 31.79 -21.31 -20.52
CA ALA A 327 32.55 -21.03 -19.31
C ALA A 327 33.50 -19.83 -19.47
N ALA A 328 34.17 -19.68 -20.61
CA ALA A 328 35.07 -18.55 -20.85
C ALA A 328 34.36 -17.22 -20.77
N LYS A 329 33.22 -17.05 -21.48
CA LYS A 329 32.41 -15.82 -21.42
C LYS A 329 31.84 -15.57 -20.04
N PHE A 330 31.47 -16.61 -19.32
CA PHE A 330 31.00 -16.51 -17.94
C PHE A 330 32.11 -15.97 -17.03
N HIS A 331 33.31 -16.56 -17.07
CA HIS A 331 34.43 -16.14 -16.23
C HIS A 331 34.89 -14.70 -16.51
N GLU A 332 34.76 -14.19 -17.75
CA GLU A 332 35.07 -12.79 -18.06
C GLU A 332 34.17 -11.82 -17.29
N ASN A 333 32.99 -12.27 -16.88
CA ASN A 333 31.96 -11.43 -16.26
C ASN A 333 31.68 -11.80 -14.80
N VAL A 334 32.43 -12.69 -14.16
CA VAL A 334 32.21 -13.14 -12.77
C VAL A 334 32.03 -11.98 -11.81
N GLY A 335 32.86 -10.94 -11.92
CA GLY A 335 32.78 -9.76 -11.07
C GLY A 335 31.43 -9.03 -11.14
N ASP A 336 30.69 -9.16 -12.24
CA ASP A 336 29.39 -8.52 -12.45
C ASP A 336 28.21 -9.38 -11.99
N PHE A 337 28.44 -10.68 -11.77
CA PHE A 337 27.36 -11.62 -11.47
C PHE A 337 27.14 -11.89 -9.97
N ALA A 338 27.87 -11.27 -9.07
CA ALA A 338 27.72 -11.53 -7.63
C ALA A 338 26.30 -11.23 -7.10
N VAL A 339 25.71 -10.11 -7.55
CA VAL A 339 24.34 -9.74 -7.16
C VAL A 339 23.34 -10.77 -7.67
N VAL A 340 23.36 -11.08 -8.98
CA VAL A 340 22.42 -12.03 -9.57
C VAL A 340 22.62 -13.46 -9.05
N TYR A 341 23.84 -13.82 -8.68
CA TYR A 341 24.09 -15.11 -8.01
C TYR A 341 23.41 -15.16 -6.63
N GLY A 342 23.60 -14.12 -5.81
CA GLY A 342 22.96 -14.03 -4.50
C GLY A 342 21.42 -13.95 -4.58
N LEU A 343 20.86 -13.29 -5.60
CA LEU A 343 19.43 -13.31 -5.90
C LEU A 343 18.96 -14.73 -6.21
N GLY A 344 19.65 -15.42 -7.12
CA GLY A 344 19.29 -16.77 -7.51
C GLY A 344 19.33 -17.75 -6.34
N LEU A 345 20.30 -17.62 -5.41
CA LEU A 345 20.33 -18.40 -4.17
C LEU A 345 19.03 -18.23 -3.36
N GLN A 346 18.50 -17.01 -3.29
CA GLN A 346 17.23 -16.77 -2.60
C GLN A 346 16.06 -17.47 -3.31
N GLY A 347 15.99 -17.35 -4.62
CA GLY A 347 14.91 -17.99 -5.36
C GLY A 347 14.95 -19.52 -5.32
N LEU A 348 16.14 -20.10 -5.11
CA LEU A 348 16.34 -21.53 -4.92
C LEU A 348 16.16 -21.97 -3.45
N GLY A 349 15.86 -21.06 -2.52
CA GLY A 349 15.72 -21.38 -1.10
C GLY A 349 17.04 -21.73 -0.39
N MET A 350 18.18 -21.31 -0.95
CA MET A 350 19.53 -21.58 -0.42
C MET A 350 20.19 -20.34 0.20
N ALA A 351 19.43 -19.25 0.32
CA ALA A 351 19.91 -17.99 0.85
C ALA A 351 19.80 -17.92 2.38
N ARG A 352 20.64 -17.09 2.99
CA ARG A 352 20.54 -16.77 4.43
C ARG A 352 19.47 -15.70 4.68
N ILE A 353 19.38 -14.71 3.80
CA ILE A 353 18.36 -13.66 3.84
C ILE A 353 17.38 -13.92 2.71
N GLU A 354 16.12 -14.14 3.08
CA GLU A 354 15.02 -14.50 2.18
C GLU A 354 13.94 -13.43 2.13
N SER A 355 14.23 -12.23 2.67
CA SER A 355 13.25 -11.12 2.66
C SER A 355 12.79 -10.82 1.24
N ASN A 356 11.49 -10.54 1.08
CA ASN A 356 10.90 -10.22 -0.21
C ASN A 356 10.20 -8.87 -0.15
N LEU A 357 10.74 -7.90 -0.86
CA LEU A 357 10.22 -6.53 -0.93
C LEU A 357 9.25 -6.34 -2.10
N LEU A 358 8.68 -7.42 -2.60
CA LEU A 358 7.62 -7.39 -3.61
C LEU A 358 6.37 -6.73 -3.00
N PRO A 359 5.73 -5.74 -3.68
CA PRO A 359 4.51 -5.12 -3.18
C PRO A 359 3.42 -6.15 -2.86
N SER A 360 2.79 -6.00 -1.71
CA SER A 360 1.78 -6.94 -1.21
C SER A 360 0.60 -7.12 -2.18
N THR A 361 0.28 -6.09 -2.96
CA THR A 361 -0.72 -6.13 -4.04
C THR A 361 -0.32 -7.10 -5.15
N VAL A 362 0.94 -7.03 -5.59
CA VAL A 362 1.48 -7.92 -6.63
C VAL A 362 1.60 -9.35 -6.09
N ALA A 363 2.16 -9.52 -4.89
CA ALA A 363 2.27 -10.83 -4.24
C ALA A 363 0.90 -11.50 -4.08
N ARG A 364 -0.13 -10.72 -3.72
CA ARG A 364 -1.51 -11.18 -3.57
C ARG A 364 -2.11 -11.58 -4.91
N SER A 365 -1.92 -10.78 -5.97
CA SER A 365 -2.41 -11.10 -7.32
C SER A 365 -1.78 -12.39 -7.85
N MET A 366 -0.48 -12.59 -7.67
CA MET A 366 0.22 -13.83 -8.04
C MET A 366 -0.29 -15.05 -7.26
N ALA A 367 -0.50 -14.88 -5.94
CA ALA A 367 -1.08 -15.94 -5.11
C ALA A 367 -2.51 -16.32 -5.57
N TRP A 368 -3.30 -15.34 -6.01
CA TRP A 368 -4.61 -15.60 -6.61
C TRP A 368 -4.51 -16.27 -7.98
N ALA A 369 -3.62 -15.78 -8.85
CA ALA A 369 -3.36 -16.43 -10.16
C ALA A 369 -2.93 -17.89 -10.00
N GLY A 370 -2.05 -18.19 -9.03
CA GLY A 370 -1.66 -19.57 -8.73
C GLY A 370 -2.81 -20.46 -8.24
N LYS A 371 -3.85 -19.87 -7.62
CA LYS A 371 -5.06 -20.58 -7.18
C LYS A 371 -6.11 -20.73 -8.26
N MET A 372 -6.01 -20.02 -9.37
CA MET A 372 -7.00 -20.00 -10.46
C MET A 372 -7.29 -21.41 -11.00
N LYS A 373 -6.27 -22.27 -11.12
CA LYS A 373 -6.41 -23.67 -11.52
C LYS A 373 -7.35 -24.47 -10.63
N TYR A 374 -7.36 -24.20 -9.32
CA TYR A 374 -8.26 -24.86 -8.38
C TYR A 374 -9.70 -24.35 -8.51
N PHE A 375 -9.86 -23.04 -8.77
CA PHE A 375 -11.18 -22.45 -9.05
C PHE A 375 -11.77 -22.97 -10.35
N ILE A 376 -10.95 -23.10 -11.41
CA ILE A 376 -11.38 -23.70 -12.68
C ILE A 376 -11.77 -25.16 -12.44
N GLY A 377 -10.97 -25.94 -11.71
CA GLY A 377 -11.30 -27.31 -11.33
C GLY A 377 -12.61 -27.42 -10.55
N ALA A 378 -12.82 -26.53 -9.57
CA ALA A 378 -14.05 -26.45 -8.79
C ALA A 378 -15.26 -26.07 -9.68
N ALA A 379 -15.09 -25.10 -10.59
CA ALA A 379 -16.13 -24.70 -11.52
C ALA A 379 -16.52 -25.84 -12.48
N LEU A 380 -15.53 -26.57 -13.01
CA LEU A 380 -15.77 -27.74 -13.85
C LEU A 380 -16.48 -28.85 -13.07
N MET A 381 -16.11 -29.07 -11.81
CA MET A 381 -16.77 -30.05 -10.95
C MET A 381 -18.23 -29.67 -10.69
N MET A 382 -18.50 -28.37 -10.36
CA MET A 382 -19.87 -27.88 -10.20
C MET A 382 -20.69 -28.01 -11.49
N LEU A 383 -20.07 -27.73 -12.65
CA LEU A 383 -20.71 -27.88 -13.94
C LEU A 383 -21.05 -29.36 -14.21
N ALA A 384 -20.13 -30.29 -13.91
CA ALA A 384 -20.37 -31.73 -14.04
C ALA A 384 -21.52 -32.21 -13.12
N VAL A 385 -21.53 -31.74 -11.85
CA VAL A 385 -22.62 -32.03 -10.92
C VAL A 385 -23.96 -31.47 -11.43
N SER A 386 -23.96 -30.24 -11.97
CA SER A 386 -25.15 -29.62 -12.55
C SER A 386 -25.68 -30.43 -13.74
N LEU A 387 -24.76 -30.90 -14.62
CA LEU A 387 -25.12 -31.76 -15.76
C LEU A 387 -25.67 -33.11 -15.31
N LEU A 388 -25.09 -33.73 -14.28
CA LEU A 388 -25.59 -34.97 -13.68
C LEU A 388 -27.00 -34.76 -13.08
N CYS A 389 -27.22 -33.65 -12.36
CA CYS A 389 -28.54 -33.28 -11.82
C CYS A 389 -29.55 -33.07 -12.97
N LEU A 390 -29.15 -32.38 -14.04
CA LEU A 390 -29.99 -32.17 -15.25
C LEU A 390 -30.31 -33.51 -15.95
N GLY A 391 -29.32 -34.39 -16.09
CA GLY A 391 -29.50 -35.74 -16.59
C GLY A 391 -30.46 -36.56 -15.73
N ARG A 392 -30.28 -36.46 -14.39
CA ARG A 392 -31.19 -37.12 -13.44
C ARG A 392 -32.62 -36.62 -13.57
N VAL A 393 -32.80 -35.27 -13.62
CA VAL A 393 -34.14 -34.68 -13.84
C VAL A 393 -34.74 -35.10 -15.16
N GLY A 394 -33.92 -35.21 -16.22
CA GLY A 394 -34.34 -35.71 -17.52
C GLY A 394 -34.84 -37.16 -17.45
N LEU A 395 -34.07 -38.03 -16.78
CA LEU A 395 -34.44 -39.44 -16.56
C LEU A 395 -35.71 -39.56 -15.69
N ASP A 396 -35.78 -38.75 -14.64
CA ASP A 396 -36.95 -38.73 -13.77
C ASP A 396 -38.19 -38.23 -14.53
N ARG A 397 -38.04 -37.26 -15.46
CA ARG A 397 -39.11 -36.74 -16.30
C ARG A 397 -39.61 -37.80 -17.30
N VAL A 398 -38.69 -38.58 -17.87
CA VAL A 398 -39.04 -39.70 -18.77
C VAL A 398 -39.73 -40.84 -18.01
N SER A 399 -39.22 -41.22 -16.83
CA SER A 399 -39.87 -42.21 -15.97
C SER A 399 -41.19 -41.72 -15.41
N TYR A 400 -41.28 -40.39 -15.14
CA TYR A 400 -42.52 -39.74 -14.72
C TYR A 400 -43.57 -39.75 -15.82
N ALA A 401 -43.21 -39.56 -17.11
CA ALA A 401 -44.10 -39.64 -18.24
C ALA A 401 -44.59 -41.09 -18.52
N LYS A 402 -43.71 -42.10 -18.24
CA LYS A 402 -44.08 -43.51 -18.37
C LYS A 402 -45.09 -43.99 -17.34
N SER A 403 -45.28 -43.25 -16.23
CA SER A 403 -46.19 -43.61 -15.16
C SER A 403 -47.50 -42.81 -15.18
N ASP A 404 -47.91 -42.28 -16.32
CA ASP A 404 -49.13 -41.46 -16.45
C ASP A 404 -50.40 -42.27 -16.12
N ASP A 405 -50.46 -43.58 -16.49
CA ASP A 405 -51.60 -44.45 -16.15
C ASP A 405 -51.71 -44.70 -14.63
N THR A 406 -50.59 -44.85 -13.98
CA THR A 406 -50.57 -45.04 -12.49
C THR A 406 -50.96 -43.74 -11.81
N ARG A 407 -50.59 -42.58 -12.38
CA ARG A 407 -50.95 -41.28 -11.84
C ARG A 407 -52.42 -40.92 -12.05
N ALA A 408 -52.99 -41.34 -13.16
CA ALA A 408 -54.42 -41.18 -13.42
C ALA A 408 -55.24 -41.98 -12.40
N ARG A 409 -54.78 -43.19 -12.01
CA ARG A 409 -55.40 -44.00 -10.93
C ARG A 409 -55.16 -43.33 -9.59
N ALA A 410 -53.95 -42.84 -9.31
CA ALA A 410 -53.66 -42.12 -8.03
C ALA A 410 -54.44 -40.80 -7.91
N LYS A 411 -54.62 -40.06 -8.99
CA LYS A 411 -55.45 -38.83 -8.98
C LYS A 411 -56.91 -39.11 -8.70
N ARG A 412 -57.45 -40.27 -9.17
CA ARG A 412 -58.82 -40.68 -8.78
C ARG A 412 -58.94 -40.98 -7.31
N VAL A 413 -57.93 -41.71 -6.78
CA VAL A 413 -57.92 -42.04 -5.32
C VAL A 413 -57.71 -40.76 -4.48
N VAL A 414 -56.84 -39.80 -4.93
CA VAL A 414 -56.66 -38.53 -4.26
C VAL A 414 -57.91 -37.66 -4.33
N ALA A 415 -58.62 -37.63 -5.47
CA ALA A 415 -59.88 -36.91 -5.62
C ALA A 415 -60.99 -37.49 -4.72
N GLU A 416 -61.01 -38.82 -4.47
CA GLU A 416 -61.89 -39.47 -3.50
C GLU A 416 -61.45 -39.13 -2.03
N ALA A 417 -60.13 -39.08 -1.81
CA ALA A 417 -59.59 -38.68 -0.50
C ALA A 417 -59.83 -37.20 -0.19
N GLU A 418 -59.70 -36.30 -1.19
CA GLU A 418 -60.02 -34.86 -1.04
C GLU A 418 -61.51 -34.63 -0.74
N LYS A 419 -62.41 -35.45 -1.27
CA LYS A 419 -63.81 -35.40 -0.88
C LYS A 419 -64.02 -35.84 0.59
N ALA A 420 -63.20 -36.74 1.08
CA ALA A 420 -63.22 -37.15 2.50
C ALA A 420 -62.57 -36.09 3.44
N VAL A 421 -61.57 -35.38 2.98
CA VAL A 421 -60.85 -34.31 3.75
C VAL A 421 -61.67 -33.02 3.83
N THR A 422 -62.49 -32.72 2.79
CA THR A 422 -63.41 -31.56 2.86
C THR A 422 -64.50 -31.73 3.93
N GLN A 423 -64.68 -32.92 4.45
CA GLN A 423 -65.57 -33.16 5.62
C GLN A 423 -64.89 -32.99 6.97
N ASN A 424 -63.57 -32.81 7.02
CA ASN A 424 -62.87 -32.70 8.30
C ASN A 424 -62.29 -31.27 8.48
N SER A 425 -63.13 -30.37 8.91
CA SER A 425 -62.84 -28.95 9.17
C SER A 425 -61.87 -28.68 10.33
N GLY A 426 -60.99 -29.64 10.63
CA GLY A 426 -60.07 -29.56 11.78
C GLY A 426 -58.67 -29.06 11.51
N VAL A 427 -58.26 -28.82 10.24
CA VAL A 427 -56.86 -28.55 9.90
C VAL A 427 -56.53 -27.06 9.67
N LYS A 428 -57.53 -26.16 9.87
CA LYS A 428 -57.28 -24.71 9.71
C LYS A 428 -56.30 -24.13 10.76
N GLY A 429 -56.12 -24.77 11.92
CA GLY A 429 -55.23 -24.26 12.96
C GLY A 429 -53.74 -24.46 12.72
N GLN A 430 -53.34 -25.49 11.95
CA GLN A 430 -51.91 -25.78 11.71
C GLN A 430 -51.31 -24.94 10.59
N THR A 431 -52.12 -24.45 9.64
CA THR A 431 -51.67 -23.61 8.54
C THR A 431 -51.33 -22.20 9.02
N ASP A 432 -52.08 -21.71 10.00
CA ASP A 432 -51.85 -20.35 10.55
C ASP A 432 -50.57 -20.32 11.42
N GLU A 433 -50.22 -21.39 12.13
CA GLU A 433 -48.95 -21.48 12.85
C GLU A 433 -47.74 -21.54 11.90
N PHE A 434 -47.86 -22.24 10.78
CA PHE A 434 -46.78 -22.30 9.77
C PHE A 434 -46.57 -20.97 9.10
N PHE A 435 -47.65 -20.26 8.73
CA PHE A 435 -47.55 -18.89 8.17
C PHE A 435 -47.01 -17.89 9.21
N ALA A 436 -47.37 -18.02 10.49
CA ALA A 436 -46.79 -17.19 11.54
C ALA A 436 -45.28 -17.45 11.73
N SER A 437 -44.85 -18.71 11.65
CA SER A 437 -43.43 -19.08 11.70
C SER A 437 -42.67 -18.56 10.48
N MET A 438 -43.23 -18.68 9.26
CA MET A 438 -42.64 -18.17 8.04
C MET A 438 -42.53 -16.63 8.08
N LYS A 439 -43.56 -15.95 8.54
CA LYS A 439 -43.56 -14.50 8.75
C LYS A 439 -42.48 -14.06 9.74
N LYS A 440 -42.22 -14.86 10.79
CA LYS A 440 -41.15 -14.60 11.75
C LYS A 440 -39.75 -14.76 11.15
N HIS A 441 -39.53 -15.71 10.25
CA HIS A 441 -38.24 -15.91 9.59
C HIS A 441 -37.96 -14.84 8.52
N PHE A 442 -39.01 -14.32 7.86
CA PHE A 442 -38.85 -13.24 6.87
C PHE A 442 -38.84 -11.84 7.50
N SER A 443 -39.14 -11.69 8.78
CA SER A 443 -39.10 -10.39 9.46
C SER A 443 -37.68 -9.77 9.48
N VAL A 444 -36.63 -10.57 9.40
CA VAL A 444 -35.24 -10.10 9.34
C VAL A 444 -34.97 -9.27 8.09
N PHE A 445 -35.68 -9.53 6.98
CA PHE A 445 -35.51 -8.79 5.73
C PHE A 445 -36.39 -7.54 5.64
N GLN A 446 -37.27 -7.33 6.58
CA GLN A 446 -38.25 -6.23 6.57
C GLN A 446 -37.59 -4.85 6.63
N TYR A 447 -36.38 -4.78 7.20
CA TYR A 447 -35.67 -3.52 7.48
C TYR A 447 -34.40 -3.32 6.65
N ARG A 448 -34.18 -4.13 5.61
CA ARG A 448 -32.96 -4.05 4.78
C ARG A 448 -32.73 -2.70 4.05
N GLU A 449 -33.80 -1.96 3.85
CA GLU A 449 -33.77 -0.68 3.13
C GLU A 449 -33.57 0.53 4.06
N MET A 450 -33.57 0.30 5.37
CA MET A 450 -33.51 1.35 6.38
C MET A 450 -32.22 2.18 6.33
N ILE A 451 -31.07 1.55 6.17
CA ILE A 451 -29.77 2.25 6.11
C ILE A 451 -29.67 3.10 4.84
N PRO A 452 -29.95 2.57 3.63
CA PRO A 452 -30.03 3.39 2.43
C PRO A 452 -31.02 4.56 2.53
N GLU A 453 -32.17 4.35 3.16
CA GLU A 453 -33.18 5.39 3.36
C GLU A 453 -32.65 6.50 4.28
N LEU A 454 -31.96 6.15 5.36
CA LEU A 454 -31.32 7.10 6.26
C LEU A 454 -30.22 7.92 5.57
N TYR A 455 -29.42 7.28 4.71
CA TYR A 455 -28.43 7.96 3.89
C TYR A 455 -29.08 8.99 2.96
N GLN A 456 -30.11 8.59 2.21
CA GLN A 456 -30.82 9.46 1.31
C GLN A 456 -31.46 10.65 2.04
N LEU A 457 -31.97 10.40 3.24
CA LEU A 457 -32.58 11.43 4.09
C LEU A 457 -31.55 12.51 4.48
N ILE A 458 -30.36 12.10 4.98
CA ILE A 458 -29.30 13.04 5.36
C ILE A 458 -28.79 13.83 4.16
N LEU A 459 -28.57 13.16 3.02
CA LEU A 459 -28.14 13.82 1.79
C LEU A 459 -29.18 14.79 1.26
N SER A 460 -30.48 14.46 1.32
CA SER A 460 -31.56 15.35 0.89
C SER A 460 -31.71 16.59 1.77
N ALA A 461 -31.40 16.48 3.07
CA ALA A 461 -31.41 17.58 4.01
C ALA A 461 -30.19 18.52 3.84
N SER A 462 -29.12 18.09 3.17
CA SER A 462 -27.96 18.92 2.87
C SER A 462 -28.32 20.05 1.87
N PRO A 463 -27.54 21.16 1.84
CA PRO A 463 -27.75 22.22 0.86
C PRO A 463 -27.67 21.70 -0.58
N ASN A 464 -28.73 21.90 -1.34
CA ASN A 464 -28.86 21.49 -2.74
C ASN A 464 -29.81 22.44 -3.50
N ALA A 465 -30.03 22.22 -4.80
CA ALA A 465 -30.87 23.06 -5.65
C ALA A 465 -32.33 23.19 -5.18
N LYS A 466 -32.86 22.21 -4.43
CA LYS A 466 -34.20 22.24 -3.85
C LYS A 466 -34.25 22.99 -2.53
N THR A 467 -33.23 22.75 -1.68
CA THR A 467 -33.18 23.32 -0.33
C THR A 467 -32.71 24.78 -0.32
N ASN A 468 -31.89 25.18 -1.29
CA ASN A 468 -31.40 26.55 -1.47
C ASN A 468 -31.62 27.05 -2.90
N PRO A 469 -32.88 27.38 -3.29
CA PRO A 469 -33.22 27.74 -4.68
C PRO A 469 -32.48 28.97 -5.21
N LYS A 470 -32.04 29.87 -4.31
CA LYS A 470 -31.31 31.09 -4.71
C LYS A 470 -29.93 30.79 -5.28
N ASP A 471 -29.32 29.72 -4.83
CA ASP A 471 -27.99 29.31 -5.23
C ASP A 471 -28.05 28.11 -6.20
N ARG A 472 -29.18 27.88 -6.85
CA ARG A 472 -29.45 26.75 -7.75
C ARG A 472 -28.37 26.58 -8.83
N ALA A 473 -27.93 27.69 -9.42
CA ALA A 473 -26.91 27.65 -10.47
C ALA A 473 -25.58 27.01 -9.99
N LEU A 474 -25.23 27.24 -8.72
CA LEU A 474 -24.05 26.62 -8.10
C LEU A 474 -24.23 25.11 -8.00
N TYR A 475 -25.35 24.63 -7.49
CA TYR A 475 -25.61 23.19 -7.32
C TYR A 475 -25.74 22.46 -8.65
N ASP A 476 -26.41 23.05 -9.63
CA ASP A 476 -26.52 22.50 -10.99
C ASP A 476 -25.13 22.43 -11.68
N ALA A 477 -24.22 23.36 -11.38
CA ALA A 477 -22.84 23.32 -11.87
C ALA A 477 -22.02 22.19 -11.22
N TYR A 478 -22.17 21.98 -9.92
CA TYR A 478 -21.55 20.85 -9.20
C TYR A 478 -22.07 19.50 -9.71
N GLU A 479 -23.38 19.36 -9.91
CA GLU A 479 -24.01 18.14 -10.41
C GLU A 479 -23.53 17.77 -11.82
N ARG A 480 -23.29 18.79 -12.67
CA ARG A 480 -22.76 18.60 -14.03
C ARG A 480 -21.23 18.50 -14.10
N GLY A 481 -20.53 18.76 -12.99
CA GLY A 481 -19.07 18.81 -12.97
C GLY A 481 -18.48 19.99 -13.76
N ASP A 482 -19.25 21.07 -13.94
CA ASP A 482 -18.81 22.27 -14.68
C ASP A 482 -17.93 23.17 -13.79
N VAL A 483 -16.65 22.85 -13.75
CA VAL A 483 -15.65 23.58 -12.94
C VAL A 483 -15.57 25.04 -13.33
N ALA A 484 -15.72 25.38 -14.63
CA ALA A 484 -15.62 26.74 -15.10
C ALA A 484 -16.78 27.61 -14.57
N ALA A 485 -17.99 27.07 -14.54
CA ALA A 485 -19.16 27.74 -13.96
C ALA A 485 -19.03 27.89 -12.43
N ILE A 486 -18.50 26.89 -11.74
CA ILE A 486 -18.27 26.94 -10.30
C ILE A 486 -17.25 28.05 -9.96
N MET A 487 -16.17 28.16 -10.73
CA MET A 487 -15.12 29.16 -10.50
C MET A 487 -15.55 30.60 -10.77
N GLN A 488 -16.64 30.84 -11.51
CA GLN A 488 -17.21 32.20 -11.69
C GLN A 488 -17.81 32.76 -10.40
N ILE A 489 -18.19 31.90 -9.46
CA ILE A 489 -18.70 32.31 -8.16
C ILE A 489 -17.52 32.42 -7.19
N PRO A 490 -17.31 33.58 -6.53
CA PRO A 490 -16.24 33.75 -5.54
C PRO A 490 -16.31 32.67 -4.47
N ARG A 491 -15.17 32.07 -4.13
CA ARG A 491 -15.13 30.93 -3.18
C ARG A 491 -15.89 31.19 -1.87
N PRO A 492 -15.73 32.34 -1.19
CA PRO A 492 -16.44 32.62 0.06
C PRO A 492 -17.96 32.74 -0.06
N GLU A 493 -18.50 32.87 -1.27
CA GLU A 493 -19.94 33.00 -1.55
C GLU A 493 -20.59 31.66 -1.95
N ARG A 494 -19.79 30.61 -2.16
CA ARG A 494 -20.26 29.28 -2.54
C ARG A 494 -20.88 28.57 -1.34
N LYS A 495 -22.18 28.55 -1.25
CA LYS A 495 -22.98 27.94 -0.17
C LYS A 495 -23.08 26.41 -0.35
N GLN A 496 -21.97 25.72 -0.35
CA GLN A 496 -21.88 24.29 -0.52
C GLN A 496 -21.30 23.62 0.73
N LEU A 497 -21.84 22.46 1.12
CA LEU A 497 -21.28 21.58 2.14
C LEU A 497 -20.68 20.35 1.43
N PHE A 498 -19.42 20.06 1.74
CA PHE A 498 -18.76 18.85 1.34
C PHE A 498 -18.75 17.90 2.54
N LEU A 499 -19.46 16.78 2.43
CA LEU A 499 -19.50 15.76 3.46
C LEU A 499 -18.32 14.81 3.23
N THR A 500 -17.42 14.73 4.18
CA THR A 500 -16.23 13.85 4.10
C THR A 500 -16.42 12.54 4.84
N THR A 501 -17.19 12.58 5.91
CA THR A 501 -17.46 11.39 6.73
C THR A 501 -18.93 11.39 7.16
N LEU A 502 -19.59 10.25 7.01
CA LEU A 502 -20.92 9.99 7.51
C LEU A 502 -20.91 8.62 8.19
N SER A 503 -20.82 8.63 9.52
CA SER A 503 -20.79 7.43 10.35
C SER A 503 -22.10 7.24 11.09
N MET A 504 -22.68 6.05 10.99
CA MET A 504 -23.95 5.71 11.60
C MET A 504 -23.85 4.36 12.31
N TYR A 505 -24.21 4.31 13.58
CA TYR A 505 -24.17 3.10 14.38
C TYR A 505 -25.51 2.87 15.08
N TYR A 506 -26.03 1.68 14.92
CA TYR A 506 -27.26 1.27 15.60
C TYR A 506 -27.00 1.06 17.09
N SER A 507 -27.96 1.43 17.92
CA SER A 507 -27.99 1.17 19.35
C SER A 507 -29.40 0.79 19.81
N ASP A 508 -29.47 -0.21 20.64
CA ASP A 508 -30.73 -0.64 21.28
C ASP A 508 -31.25 0.37 22.33
N ASP A 509 -30.36 1.22 22.83
CA ASP A 509 -30.70 2.27 23.80
C ASP A 509 -29.90 3.56 23.55
N LEU A 510 -30.55 4.54 22.97
CA LEU A 510 -29.97 5.84 22.70
C LEU A 510 -29.62 6.66 23.94
N ALA A 511 -30.21 6.33 25.09
CA ALA A 511 -29.90 7.04 26.33
C ALA A 511 -28.47 6.81 26.82
N THR A 512 -27.93 5.61 26.56
CA THR A 512 -26.58 5.17 26.97
C THR A 512 -25.60 5.14 25.82
N ALA A 513 -26.08 5.24 24.55
CA ALA A 513 -25.24 5.17 23.37
C ALA A 513 -24.18 6.27 23.34
N GLN A 514 -22.93 5.91 23.07
CA GLN A 514 -21.81 6.83 22.87
C GLN A 514 -21.55 7.04 21.38
N PHE A 515 -21.07 8.21 21.01
CA PHE A 515 -20.60 8.48 19.66
C PHE A 515 -19.25 7.80 19.44
N GLN A 516 -19.09 7.09 18.33
CA GLN A 516 -17.77 6.58 17.96
C GLN A 516 -16.84 7.72 17.57
N GLN A 517 -15.58 7.56 17.93
CA GLN A 517 -14.55 8.52 17.52
C GLN A 517 -14.27 8.32 16.03
N THR A 518 -14.51 9.36 15.25
CA THR A 518 -14.08 9.43 13.86
C THR A 518 -12.56 9.58 13.81
N ALA A 519 -11.94 8.95 12.81
CA ALA A 519 -10.49 9.05 12.62
C ALA A 519 -10.09 10.53 12.44
N THR A 520 -9.14 10.99 13.25
CA THR A 520 -8.59 12.35 13.16
C THR A 520 -7.23 12.28 12.49
N MET A 521 -7.00 13.04 11.44
CA MET A 521 -5.67 13.19 10.85
C MET A 521 -4.73 13.87 11.85
N ARG A 522 -3.69 13.17 12.31
CA ARG A 522 -2.61 13.78 13.09
C ARG A 522 -1.72 14.61 12.16
N LYS A 523 -1.05 15.63 12.69
CA LYS A 523 -0.15 16.49 11.90
C LYS A 523 0.90 15.68 11.13
N THR A 524 1.48 14.65 11.75
CA THR A 524 2.45 13.74 11.14
C THR A 524 1.86 12.94 9.98
N GLN A 525 0.63 12.42 10.13
CA GLN A 525 -0.08 11.69 9.09
C GLN A 525 -0.39 12.57 7.88
N ARG A 526 -0.82 13.82 8.11
CA ARG A 526 -1.08 14.79 7.03
C ARG A 526 0.16 15.08 6.19
N LEU A 527 1.32 15.18 6.82
CA LEU A 527 2.60 15.38 6.12
C LEU A 527 3.01 14.13 5.32
N GLN A 528 2.77 12.95 5.86
CA GLN A 528 3.09 11.67 5.23
C GLN A 528 2.19 11.37 4.02
N ASP A 529 0.88 11.65 4.12
CA ASP A 529 -0.06 11.49 3.01
C ASP A 529 0.29 12.40 1.81
N ALA A 530 0.92 13.55 2.07
CA ALA A 530 1.38 14.46 1.04
C ALA A 530 2.60 13.95 0.28
N GLU A 531 3.52 13.28 0.97
CA GLU A 531 4.70 12.68 0.36
C GLU A 531 4.36 11.40 -0.42
N ALA A 532 3.28 10.70 -0.03
CA ALA A 532 2.83 9.45 -0.66
C ALA A 532 1.95 9.64 -1.92
N GLY A 533 1.58 10.88 -2.27
CA GLY A 533 0.78 11.14 -3.47
C GLY A 533 -0.69 10.73 -3.38
N GLY A 534 -1.28 10.75 -2.18
CA GLY A 534 -2.73 10.66 -1.99
C GLY A 534 -3.38 9.37 -2.47
N GLY A 535 -2.90 8.24 -2.01
CA GLY A 535 -3.58 6.95 -2.17
C GLY A 535 -4.79 6.86 -1.23
N TYR A 536 -5.96 6.50 -1.77
CA TYR A 536 -7.15 6.23 -0.97
C TYR A 536 -6.85 5.13 0.04
N GLU A 537 -7.03 5.40 1.35
CA GLU A 537 -7.05 4.36 2.37
C GLU A 537 -8.13 3.33 2.03
N GLU A 538 -7.74 2.08 1.94
CA GLU A 538 -8.66 0.94 1.89
C GLU A 538 -9.47 0.98 3.20
N MET A 539 -10.72 1.41 3.11
CA MET A 539 -11.63 1.41 4.27
C MET A 539 -11.77 -0.02 4.78
N ASP A 540 -11.32 -0.23 6.00
CA ASP A 540 -11.51 -1.49 6.72
C ASP A 540 -13.01 -1.74 6.90
N TYR A 541 -13.54 -2.73 6.18
CA TYR A 541 -14.95 -3.12 6.22
C TYR A 541 -15.45 -3.50 7.62
N GLU A 542 -14.56 -3.90 8.53
CA GLU A 542 -14.91 -4.18 9.93
C GLU A 542 -15.23 -2.91 10.73
N SER A 543 -14.69 -1.74 10.32
CA SER A 543 -14.97 -0.47 11.00
C SER A 543 -16.32 0.14 10.60
N ILE A 544 -16.88 -0.26 9.45
CA ILE A 544 -18.19 0.26 8.96
C ILE A 544 -19.36 -0.41 9.67
N TYR A 545 -19.20 -1.68 10.04
CA TYR A 545 -20.20 -2.45 10.77
C TYR A 545 -19.61 -2.82 12.13
N GLY A 546 -19.77 -1.95 13.13
CA GLY A 546 -19.29 -2.23 14.49
C GLY A 546 -19.73 -3.61 14.99
N PRO A 547 -18.96 -4.22 15.91
CA PRO A 547 -19.19 -5.61 16.37
C PRO A 547 -20.61 -5.87 16.92
N ASP A 548 -21.36 -4.85 17.24
CA ASP A 548 -22.74 -4.95 17.75
C ASP A 548 -23.80 -5.09 16.64
N PHE A 549 -23.51 -4.73 15.40
CA PHE A 549 -24.44 -4.94 14.27
C PHE A 549 -24.61 -6.43 13.94
N MET A 550 -23.56 -7.22 14.10
CA MET A 550 -23.61 -8.69 13.92
C MET A 550 -24.21 -9.42 15.15
N ARG A 551 -24.37 -8.73 16.28
CA ARG A 551 -25.01 -9.25 17.48
C ARG A 551 -26.38 -8.61 17.68
N MET A 552 -27.30 -8.77 16.73
CA MET A 552 -28.72 -8.63 17.02
C MET A 552 -29.16 -9.79 17.93
N ASN A 553 -28.72 -9.78 19.16
CA ASN A 553 -29.26 -10.60 20.20
C ASN A 553 -30.61 -10.00 20.64
N LEU A 554 -31.68 -10.53 20.09
CA LEU A 554 -33.05 -10.34 20.54
C LEU A 554 -33.21 -10.98 21.93
N GLY A 555 -32.80 -10.29 22.97
CA GLY A 555 -32.90 -10.86 24.32
C GLY A 555 -32.61 -9.89 25.47
N GLY A 556 -33.63 -9.23 25.97
CA GLY A 556 -33.89 -9.04 27.40
C GLY A 556 -33.17 -7.97 28.20
N ALA A 557 -33.79 -6.79 28.38
CA ALA A 557 -33.88 -6.17 29.72
C ALA A 557 -35.08 -5.20 29.76
N SER A 558 -35.85 -5.29 30.81
CA SER A 558 -37.05 -4.54 31.15
C SER A 558 -36.72 -3.06 31.40
N GLY A 559 -37.19 -2.21 30.53
CA GLY A 559 -37.18 -0.74 30.56
C GLY A 559 -37.53 -0.23 29.18
N THR A 560 -38.27 0.86 29.08
CA THR A 560 -38.60 1.51 27.80
C THR A 560 -37.30 2.01 27.09
N LYS A 561 -36.59 1.06 26.46
CA LYS A 561 -35.39 1.36 25.67
C LYS A 561 -35.82 2.02 24.37
N THR A 562 -35.16 3.09 24.00
CA THR A 562 -35.37 3.77 22.72
C THR A 562 -34.24 3.40 21.75
N SER A 563 -34.54 2.55 20.78
CA SER A 563 -33.59 2.13 19.75
C SER A 563 -33.46 3.18 18.64
N GLY A 564 -32.29 3.19 18.02
CA GLY A 564 -32.01 4.14 16.94
C GLY A 564 -30.53 4.16 16.57
N PHE A 565 -30.08 5.31 16.05
CA PHE A 565 -28.73 5.46 15.52
C PHE A 565 -27.99 6.63 16.18
N THR A 566 -26.70 6.44 16.45
CA THR A 566 -25.78 7.56 16.67
C THR A 566 -25.19 7.95 15.30
N VAL A 567 -25.27 9.21 14.98
CA VAL A 567 -24.84 9.76 13.67
C VAL A 567 -23.75 10.79 13.90
N VAL A 568 -22.66 10.67 13.15
CA VAL A 568 -21.58 11.64 13.10
C VAL A 568 -21.39 12.05 11.65
N ILE A 569 -21.50 13.35 11.37
CA ILE A 569 -21.30 13.95 10.05
C ILE A 569 -20.12 14.90 10.15
N GLU A 570 -19.13 14.71 9.32
CA GLU A 570 -17.99 15.62 9.21
C GLU A 570 -17.86 16.13 7.79
N GLY A 571 -17.33 17.33 7.63
CA GLY A 571 -17.15 17.93 6.33
C GLY A 571 -16.58 19.33 6.39
N TYR A 572 -16.61 20.02 5.28
CA TYR A 572 -16.13 21.40 5.17
C TYR A 572 -16.96 22.22 4.16
N SER A 573 -16.79 23.53 4.20
CA SER A 573 -17.44 24.47 3.30
C SER A 573 -16.52 25.64 2.97
N PRO A 574 -16.52 26.13 1.74
CA PRO A 574 -15.88 27.39 1.37
C PRO A 574 -16.65 28.63 1.90
N TYR A 575 -17.91 28.46 2.31
CA TYR A 575 -18.74 29.56 2.81
C TYR A 575 -18.33 29.92 4.22
N LYS A 576 -17.98 31.21 4.42
CA LYS A 576 -17.44 31.71 5.70
C LYS A 576 -18.41 31.54 6.86
N GLU A 577 -19.69 31.86 6.62
CA GLU A 577 -20.74 31.75 7.63
C GLU A 577 -21.36 30.34 7.60
N ILE A 578 -20.51 29.31 7.82
CA ILE A 578 -20.94 27.90 7.73
C ILE A 578 -22.12 27.58 8.66
N GLY A 579 -22.27 28.31 9.77
CA GLY A 579 -23.42 28.22 10.66
C GLY A 579 -24.76 28.44 9.96
N ASP A 580 -24.80 29.32 8.98
CA ASP A 580 -26.03 29.59 8.21
C ASP A 580 -26.47 28.40 7.34
N LEU A 581 -25.54 27.52 6.97
CA LEU A 581 -25.84 26.30 6.21
C LEU A 581 -26.19 25.14 7.13
N LEU A 582 -25.66 25.14 8.35
CA LEU A 582 -25.82 24.04 9.29
C LEU A 582 -27.00 24.30 10.25
N ASP A 583 -26.97 25.41 10.98
CA ASP A 583 -27.97 25.77 11.97
C ASP A 583 -28.11 27.29 12.12
N PRO A 584 -28.80 27.95 11.17
CA PRO A 584 -28.99 29.40 11.25
C PRO A 584 -29.88 29.79 12.43
N PRO A 585 -29.57 30.85 13.17
CA PRO A 585 -30.36 31.30 14.30
C PRO A 585 -31.73 31.87 13.90
N ASN A 586 -32.77 31.64 14.72
CA ASN A 586 -34.10 32.22 14.61
C ASN A 586 -34.86 31.94 13.30
N VAL A 587 -34.64 30.79 12.66
CA VAL A 587 -35.28 30.47 11.36
C VAL A 587 -36.34 29.38 11.45
N LYS A 588 -36.66 28.83 12.64
CA LYS A 588 -37.61 27.70 12.79
C LYS A 588 -38.98 27.97 12.12
N GLU A 589 -39.44 29.22 12.10
CA GLU A 589 -40.71 29.61 11.47
C GLU A 589 -40.61 29.79 9.94
N TYR A 590 -39.40 29.75 9.36
CA TYR A 590 -39.19 30.02 7.93
C TYR A 590 -38.54 28.83 7.21
N PRO A 591 -39.32 27.84 6.75
CA PRO A 591 -38.78 26.59 6.16
C PRO A 591 -37.81 26.81 5.01
N GLY A 592 -37.94 27.85 4.25
CA GLY A 592 -37.03 28.20 3.13
C GLY A 592 -35.66 28.75 3.56
N ARG A 593 -35.40 28.91 4.88
CA ARG A 593 -34.13 29.34 5.45
C ARG A 593 -33.50 28.30 6.38
N TRP A 594 -34.07 27.13 6.47
CA TRP A 594 -33.54 26.08 7.37
C TRP A 594 -32.17 25.60 6.93
N GLY A 595 -31.29 25.43 7.89
CA GLY A 595 -30.03 24.75 7.72
C GLY A 595 -30.17 23.22 7.80
N LEU A 596 -29.07 22.49 7.68
CA LEU A 596 -29.04 21.04 7.76
C LEU A 596 -29.67 20.51 9.06
N VAL A 597 -29.26 21.05 10.20
CA VAL A 597 -29.76 20.62 11.52
C VAL A 597 -31.25 20.92 11.67
N THR A 598 -31.68 22.12 11.33
CA THR A 598 -33.09 22.52 11.44
C THR A 598 -34.01 21.65 10.55
N ARG A 599 -33.55 21.21 9.38
CA ARG A 599 -34.30 20.26 8.51
C ARG A 599 -34.36 18.87 9.15
N LEU A 600 -33.27 18.39 9.74
CA LEU A 600 -33.24 17.10 10.45
C LEU A 600 -34.11 17.12 11.72
N GLU A 601 -34.21 18.24 12.42
CA GLU A 601 -35.12 18.41 13.56
C GLU A 601 -36.58 18.37 13.14
N ASN A 602 -36.90 18.90 11.94
CA ASN A 602 -38.26 19.03 11.44
C ASN A 602 -38.53 18.16 10.21
N LEU A 603 -38.06 16.91 10.24
CA LEU A 603 -38.13 15.97 9.11
C LEU A 603 -39.56 15.77 8.59
N LYS A 604 -40.55 15.69 9.45
CA LYS A 604 -41.97 15.57 9.05
C LYS A 604 -42.39 16.69 8.13
N GLN A 605 -42.09 17.93 8.52
CA GLN A 605 -42.43 19.13 7.73
C GLN A 605 -41.53 19.28 6.50
N PHE A 606 -40.24 18.94 6.64
CA PHE A 606 -39.27 19.00 5.54
C PHE A 606 -39.64 18.07 4.39
N LEU A 607 -40.07 16.84 4.71
CA LEU A 607 -40.44 15.82 3.73
C LEU A 607 -41.92 15.87 3.32
N ASN A 608 -42.71 16.80 3.87
CA ASN A 608 -44.15 16.89 3.67
C ASN A 608 -44.91 15.59 3.90
N LEU A 609 -44.62 14.91 5.00
CA LEU A 609 -45.19 13.61 5.32
C LEU A 609 -46.50 13.76 6.09
N ASP A 610 -47.54 13.03 5.66
CA ASP A 610 -48.84 12.96 6.37
C ASP A 610 -48.73 12.10 7.65
N VAL A 611 -47.78 11.18 7.72
CA VAL A 611 -47.47 10.33 8.87
C VAL A 611 -46.21 10.77 9.59
N ASN A 612 -45.90 10.16 10.75
CA ASN A 612 -44.66 10.45 11.44
C ASN A 612 -43.44 10.07 10.58
N ALA A 613 -42.40 10.90 10.64
CA ALA A 613 -41.15 10.64 9.93
C ALA A 613 -40.55 9.30 10.44
N PRO A 614 -39.87 8.52 9.57
CA PRO A 614 -39.27 7.24 9.95
C PRO A 614 -38.18 7.42 11.01
N PHE A 615 -37.59 8.61 11.07
CA PHE A 615 -36.56 8.97 12.03
C PHE A 615 -36.87 10.31 12.68
N GLU A 616 -36.53 10.46 13.95
CA GLU A 616 -36.62 11.70 14.72
C GLU A 616 -35.37 11.93 15.53
N ILE A 617 -34.94 13.19 15.71
CA ILE A 617 -33.81 13.48 16.59
C ILE A 617 -34.20 13.11 18.03
N TYR A 618 -33.38 12.29 18.65
CA TYR A 618 -33.61 11.83 20.02
C TYR A 618 -33.26 12.95 21.01
N GLN A 619 -34.26 13.35 21.80
CA GLN A 619 -34.13 14.36 22.84
C GLN A 619 -34.09 13.68 24.22
N LYS A 620 -33.01 13.87 24.96
CA LYS A 620 -32.97 13.54 26.39
C LYS A 620 -33.28 14.81 27.19
N ALA A 621 -34.17 14.69 28.19
CA ALA A 621 -34.47 15.83 29.07
C ALA A 621 -33.16 16.42 29.65
N ASN A 622 -32.94 17.75 29.46
CA ASN A 622 -31.79 18.50 29.94
C ASN A 622 -30.43 18.23 29.24
N ALA A 623 -30.42 17.73 28.00
CA ALA A 623 -29.20 17.63 27.19
C ALA A 623 -29.38 18.30 25.83
N ASP A 624 -28.30 18.81 25.24
CA ASP A 624 -28.31 19.35 23.91
C ASP A 624 -28.71 18.26 22.90
N GLN A 625 -29.57 18.63 21.93
CA GLN A 625 -30.12 17.71 20.94
C GLN A 625 -29.04 17.18 19.97
N TYR A 626 -28.05 18.03 19.74
CA TYR A 626 -26.90 17.73 18.87
C TYR A 626 -25.66 18.50 19.38
N LYS A 627 -24.50 18.08 18.95
CA LYS A 627 -23.24 18.78 19.16
C LYS A 627 -22.68 19.19 17.81
N LEU A 628 -22.51 20.49 17.63
CA LEU A 628 -21.93 21.08 16.44
C LEU A 628 -20.60 21.75 16.78
N GLU A 629 -19.53 21.30 16.15
CA GLU A 629 -18.21 21.89 16.23
C GLU A 629 -17.80 22.40 14.87
N THR A 630 -17.21 23.58 14.79
CA THR A 630 -16.76 24.21 13.54
C THR A 630 -15.42 24.87 13.76
N GLY A 631 -14.62 24.96 12.72
CA GLY A 631 -13.32 25.64 12.77
C GLY A 631 -12.77 25.91 11.37
N PRO A 632 -11.72 26.71 11.27
CA PRO A 632 -11.06 26.94 9.98
C PRO A 632 -10.28 25.70 9.55
N VAL A 633 -10.19 25.48 8.23
CA VAL A 633 -9.34 24.43 7.65
C VAL A 633 -7.89 24.91 7.71
N ASP A 634 -7.11 24.33 8.60
CA ASP A 634 -5.70 24.68 8.83
C ASP A 634 -4.89 23.39 9.08
N LEU A 635 -3.84 23.17 8.29
CA LEU A 635 -2.93 22.03 8.43
C LEU A 635 -2.19 21.99 9.77
N GLU A 636 -2.03 23.15 10.42
CA GLU A 636 -1.38 23.25 11.72
C GLU A 636 -2.35 23.10 12.89
N ALA A 637 -3.66 23.02 12.63
CA ALA A 637 -4.66 22.85 13.69
C ALA A 637 -4.52 21.50 14.38
N GLU A 638 -4.91 21.44 15.64
CA GLU A 638 -4.92 20.22 16.45
C GLU A 638 -5.92 19.20 15.92
N TYR A 639 -7.05 19.68 15.38
CA TYR A 639 -8.10 18.87 14.80
C TYR A 639 -8.40 19.28 13.34
N LEU A 640 -8.48 18.31 12.47
CA LEU A 640 -9.02 18.43 11.12
C LEU A 640 -9.68 17.09 10.75
N PRO A 641 -10.97 17.09 10.32
CA PRO A 641 -11.64 15.85 9.87
C PRO A 641 -10.87 15.18 8.73
N SER A 642 -10.89 13.86 8.68
CA SER A 642 -10.32 13.10 7.56
C SER A 642 -11.09 13.37 6.26
N GLY A 643 -10.42 13.27 5.11
CA GLY A 643 -11.03 13.48 3.80
C GLY A 643 -11.30 14.94 3.42
N VAL A 644 -10.85 15.90 4.21
CA VAL A 644 -10.94 17.33 3.87
C VAL A 644 -9.93 17.66 2.77
N GLY A 645 -10.43 17.87 1.55
CA GLY A 645 -9.61 18.22 0.38
C GLY A 645 -8.64 17.11 -0.06
N VAL A 646 -7.79 17.43 -1.01
CA VAL A 646 -6.69 16.57 -1.47
C VAL A 646 -5.37 17.19 -1.04
N LEU A 647 -4.56 16.45 -0.31
CA LEU A 647 -3.26 16.90 0.16
C LEU A 647 -2.22 16.76 -0.97
N THR A 648 -1.60 17.87 -1.38
CA THR A 648 -0.59 17.87 -2.44
C THR A 648 0.60 18.75 -2.07
N SER A 649 1.76 18.45 -2.65
CA SER A 649 2.91 19.37 -2.60
C SER A 649 2.77 20.39 -3.75
N LEU A 650 2.71 21.68 -3.43
CA LEU A 650 2.84 22.73 -4.41
C LEU A 650 4.33 22.86 -4.81
N SER A 651 4.72 22.20 -5.93
CA SER A 651 5.88 22.69 -6.64
C SER A 651 5.44 23.95 -7.38
N ARG A 652 5.99 25.11 -7.04
CA ARG A 652 5.88 26.28 -7.90
C ARG A 652 6.55 25.93 -9.22
N GLN A 653 5.76 25.63 -10.27
CA GLN A 653 6.21 25.80 -11.62
C GLN A 653 6.44 27.30 -11.83
N SER A 654 7.67 27.75 -11.64
CA SER A 654 8.09 29.02 -12.20
C SER A 654 8.23 28.81 -13.70
N GLY A 655 7.19 29.18 -14.43
CA GLY A 655 7.34 29.53 -15.85
C GLY A 655 8.09 30.85 -15.91
N ASP A 656 9.15 30.82 -16.69
CA ASP A 656 9.94 31.89 -17.31
C ASP A 656 11.14 32.47 -16.58
N ILE A 657 12.27 32.10 -17.17
CA ILE A 657 13.48 32.89 -17.51
C ILE A 657 14.41 33.28 -16.36
N GLY A 658 15.55 32.62 -16.36
CA GLY A 658 16.86 33.28 -16.22
C GLY A 658 17.51 33.27 -14.85
N ILE A 659 18.40 32.32 -14.70
CA ILE A 659 19.71 32.45 -14.03
C ILE A 659 19.71 32.67 -12.50
N ASP A 660 20.39 31.72 -11.94
CA ASP A 660 21.01 31.60 -10.62
C ASP A 660 20.24 30.78 -9.56
N GLU A 661 20.88 29.66 -9.38
CA GLU A 661 20.72 28.69 -8.32
C GLU A 661 20.53 29.30 -6.95
N MET A 662 19.36 29.06 -6.38
CA MET A 662 19.27 28.66 -4.99
C MET A 662 18.18 27.60 -4.94
N ILE A 663 18.59 26.36 -4.79
CA ILE A 663 17.73 25.23 -4.42
C ILE A 663 17.19 25.52 -3.03
N VAL A 664 16.07 26.22 -2.98
CA VAL A 664 15.23 26.28 -1.78
C VAL A 664 14.22 25.15 -1.97
N ASP A 665 14.40 24.13 -1.20
CA ASP A 665 13.53 22.97 -1.06
C ASP A 665 12.25 23.40 -0.32
N ASP A 666 11.40 24.18 -0.98
CA ASP A 666 10.14 24.67 -0.43
C ASP A 666 8.97 23.84 -0.97
N LYS A 667 8.91 22.59 -0.54
CA LYS A 667 7.72 21.75 -0.65
C LYS A 667 6.71 22.21 0.41
N SER A 668 6.02 23.31 0.14
CA SER A 668 4.89 23.72 0.99
C SER A 668 3.72 22.79 0.68
N LEU A 669 3.36 21.97 1.66
CA LEU A 669 2.18 21.12 1.61
C LEU A 669 0.92 21.98 1.71
N THR A 670 -0.09 21.67 0.88
CA THR A 670 -1.39 22.35 0.91
C THR A 670 -2.53 21.39 0.63
N LEU A 671 -3.72 21.75 1.12
CA LEU A 671 -4.96 21.06 0.82
C LEU A 671 -5.65 21.74 -0.38
N LEU A 672 -6.03 20.94 -1.37
CA LEU A 672 -6.78 21.39 -2.53
C LEU A 672 -8.21 20.84 -2.51
N ASP A 673 -9.14 21.65 -3.01
CA ASP A 673 -10.49 21.21 -3.32
C ASP A 673 -10.45 20.08 -4.37
N PRO A 674 -11.08 18.94 -4.14
CA PRO A 674 -11.03 17.81 -5.06
C PRO A 674 -11.67 18.11 -6.42
N VAL A 675 -12.61 19.07 -6.49
CA VAL A 675 -13.33 19.44 -7.71
C VAL A 675 -12.63 20.60 -8.43
N THR A 676 -12.48 21.75 -7.75
CA THR A 676 -11.97 22.99 -8.37
C THR A 676 -10.47 23.12 -8.35
N LYS A 677 -9.76 22.29 -7.57
CA LYS A 677 -8.31 22.36 -7.34
C LYS A 677 -7.83 23.68 -6.71
N GLU A 678 -8.73 24.47 -6.17
CA GLU A 678 -8.37 25.68 -5.41
C GLU A 678 -7.83 25.30 -4.02
N THR A 679 -6.92 26.10 -3.48
CA THR A 679 -6.40 25.94 -2.11
C THR A 679 -7.50 26.18 -1.08
N ILE A 680 -7.66 25.27 -0.14
CA ILE A 680 -8.68 25.31 0.91
C ILE A 680 -8.13 25.55 2.32
N CYS A 681 -6.84 25.33 2.53
CA CYS A 681 -6.21 25.54 3.83
C CYS A 681 -5.88 27.02 4.10
N ALA A 682 -5.64 27.33 5.36
CA ALA A 682 -5.21 28.64 5.80
C ALA A 682 -3.84 28.99 5.21
N GLU A 683 -3.71 30.20 4.69
CA GLU A 683 -2.46 30.76 4.17
C GLU A 683 -1.98 31.91 5.06
N THR A 684 -0.67 32.11 5.15
CA THR A 684 -0.12 33.25 5.87
C THR A 684 -0.31 34.52 5.04
N GLU A 685 -0.93 35.57 5.62
CA GLU A 685 -1.06 36.85 4.96
C GLU A 685 0.31 37.54 4.86
N LEU A 686 0.73 37.82 3.64
CA LEU A 686 2.01 38.49 3.35
C LEU A 686 1.79 40.00 3.14
N ASP A 687 2.77 40.80 3.49
CA ASP A 687 2.81 42.22 3.15
C ASP A 687 3.29 42.44 1.70
N GLN A 688 3.34 43.69 1.26
CA GLN A 688 3.78 44.05 -0.09
C GLN A 688 5.26 43.70 -0.38
N PHE A 689 6.02 43.29 0.63
CA PHE A 689 7.41 42.85 0.54
C PHE A 689 7.58 41.34 0.72
N GLY A 690 6.47 40.57 0.76
CA GLY A 690 6.49 39.10 0.94
C GLY A 690 6.79 38.63 2.35
N LYS A 691 6.73 39.51 3.38
CA LYS A 691 6.91 39.11 4.78
C LYS A 691 5.57 38.83 5.43
N PRO A 692 5.51 37.85 6.37
CA PRO A 692 4.30 37.56 7.11
C PRO A 692 3.77 38.79 7.87
N ARG A 693 2.51 39.17 7.64
CA ARG A 693 1.83 40.12 8.52
C ARG A 693 1.62 39.47 9.88
N LEU A 694 1.83 40.24 10.95
CA LEU A 694 1.66 39.77 12.30
C LEU A 694 0.32 40.29 12.88
N ASP A 695 -0.32 39.43 13.66
CA ASP A 695 -1.51 39.80 14.47
C ASP A 695 -1.16 40.60 15.73
N ALA A 696 -2.15 40.95 16.53
CA ALA A 696 -1.97 41.67 17.80
C ALA A 696 -1.09 40.90 18.83
N LEU A 697 -0.94 39.58 18.66
CA LEU A 697 -0.13 38.70 19.51
C LEU A 697 1.25 38.39 18.88
N ARG A 698 1.64 39.11 17.83
CA ARG A 698 2.89 38.94 17.08
C ARG A 698 3.05 37.56 16.43
N LYS A 699 1.94 36.86 16.13
CA LYS A 699 1.92 35.62 15.36
C LYS A 699 1.62 35.94 13.89
N PRO A 700 2.07 35.12 12.94
CA PRO A 700 1.69 35.26 11.54
C PRO A 700 0.17 35.26 11.39
N LYS A 701 -0.36 36.32 10.78
CA LYS A 701 -1.79 36.44 10.52
C LYS A 701 -2.17 35.49 9.41
N LYS A 702 -3.16 34.62 9.66
CA LYS A 702 -3.64 33.63 8.69
C LYS A 702 -4.90 34.13 7.97
N LEU A 703 -4.98 33.86 6.69
CA LEU A 703 -6.16 34.03 5.87
C LEU A 703 -6.83 32.67 5.73
N TYR A 704 -7.96 32.51 6.39
CA TYR A 704 -8.73 31.26 6.32
C TYR A 704 -9.63 31.27 5.07
N ARG A 705 -9.61 30.18 4.31
CA ARG A 705 -10.35 30.03 3.07
C ARG A 705 -11.60 29.20 3.23
N ASP A 706 -11.49 28.04 3.87
CA ASP A 706 -12.58 27.10 4.11
C ASP A 706 -12.71 26.77 5.59
N TYR A 707 -13.88 26.26 5.97
CA TYR A 707 -14.21 25.96 7.36
C TYR A 707 -14.73 24.52 7.44
N TRP A 708 -14.23 23.76 8.38
CA TRP A 708 -14.68 22.41 8.68
C TRP A 708 -15.82 22.42 9.70
N PHE A 709 -16.60 21.37 9.71
CA PHE A 709 -17.64 21.12 10.73
C PHE A 709 -17.67 19.66 11.13
N LYS A 710 -18.12 19.41 12.37
CA LYS A 710 -18.45 18.10 12.92
C LYS A 710 -19.78 18.21 13.64
N LEU A 711 -20.75 17.44 13.15
CA LEU A 711 -22.11 17.38 13.69
C LEU A 711 -22.36 15.98 14.26
N GLN A 712 -22.76 15.91 15.53
CA GLN A 712 -23.06 14.66 16.24
C GLN A 712 -24.46 14.74 16.80
N PHE A 713 -25.29 13.77 16.51
CA PHE A 713 -26.66 13.65 17.03
C PHE A 713 -27.15 12.21 17.09
N LYS A 714 -28.23 11.99 17.79
CA LYS A 714 -28.87 10.68 17.92
C LYS A 714 -30.21 10.72 17.20
N LEU A 715 -30.50 9.70 16.42
CA LEU A 715 -31.77 9.53 15.72
C LEU A 715 -32.53 8.35 16.31
N LYS A 716 -33.74 8.63 16.80
CA LYS A 716 -34.70 7.60 17.17
C LYS A 716 -35.34 7.03 15.91
N TRP A 717 -35.47 5.72 15.88
CA TRP A 717 -36.14 5.02 14.79
C TRP A 717 -37.58 4.70 15.18
N ASN A 718 -38.55 5.34 14.51
CA ASN A 718 -39.99 5.21 14.79
C ASN A 718 -40.58 3.90 14.24
N GLY A 719 -39.91 3.20 13.33
CA GLY A 719 -40.28 1.89 12.80
C GLY A 719 -39.64 0.71 13.51
N ALA A 720 -39.00 0.93 14.65
CA ALA A 720 -38.34 -0.14 15.39
C ALA A 720 -39.32 -1.29 15.71
N PRO A 721 -38.92 -2.56 15.51
CA PRO A 721 -39.74 -3.68 15.89
C PRO A 721 -40.03 -3.61 17.41
N PRO A 722 -41.26 -3.96 17.85
CA PRO A 722 -41.53 -4.05 19.27
C PRO A 722 -40.53 -5.01 19.89
N THR A 723 -39.87 -4.59 20.95
CA THR A 723 -38.96 -5.44 21.72
C THR A 723 -39.74 -6.71 22.08
N PRO A 724 -39.23 -7.93 21.80
CA PRO A 724 -39.94 -9.14 22.16
C PRO A 724 -40.15 -9.11 23.67
N GLU A 725 -41.44 -8.99 24.08
CA GLU A 725 -41.84 -9.26 25.46
C GLU A 725 -41.32 -10.65 25.80
N GLY A 726 -40.62 -10.75 26.90
CA GLY A 726 -39.94 -11.96 27.31
C GLY A 726 -40.85 -13.17 27.16
N VAL A 727 -40.45 -14.12 26.34
CA VAL A 727 -40.99 -15.48 26.37
C VAL A 727 -40.62 -16.03 27.74
N GLY A 728 -41.52 -15.78 28.66
CA GLY A 728 -41.43 -16.31 30.01
C GLY A 728 -41.30 -17.82 29.96
N ASP A 729 -40.36 -18.26 30.72
CA ASP A 729 -39.95 -19.60 31.07
C ASP A 729 -41.18 -20.46 31.52
N LYS A 730 -42.09 -20.83 30.59
CA LYS A 730 -43.24 -21.70 30.84
C LYS A 730 -43.13 -23.10 30.26
N ASP A 731 -42.09 -23.44 29.54
CA ASP A 731 -41.96 -24.77 28.93
C ASP A 731 -40.87 -25.68 29.53
N LYS A 732 -40.49 -25.44 30.82
CA LYS A 732 -39.59 -26.37 31.53
C LYS A 732 -40.29 -27.36 32.47
N LYS A 733 -41.62 -27.48 32.41
CA LYS A 733 -42.34 -28.40 33.34
C LYS A 733 -43.05 -29.58 32.71
N THR A 734 -42.87 -29.90 31.40
CA THR A 734 -43.58 -31.02 30.77
C THR A 734 -42.68 -32.05 30.09
N ARG A 735 -41.42 -32.22 30.57
CA ARG A 735 -40.60 -33.39 30.21
C ARG A 735 -40.05 -34.10 31.45
N ARG A 736 -40.94 -34.49 32.33
CA ARG A 736 -40.74 -35.57 33.32
C ARG A 736 -42.11 -36.17 33.63
N ARG A 737 -42.52 -37.05 32.72
CA ARG A 737 -43.28 -38.26 33.00
C ARG A 737 -43.23 -39.21 31.83
#